data_21de4a76fd57881837d45ee84b05acb0
#
_entry.id   21de4a76fd57881837d45ee84b05acb0
#
_cell.length_a   1.000
_cell.length_b   1.000
_cell.length_c   1.000
_cell.angle_alpha   90.00
_cell.angle_beta   90.00
_cell.angle_gamma   90.00
#
_symmetry.space_group_name_H-M   'P 1'
#
loop_
_entity.id
_entity.type
_entity.pdbx_description
1 polymer ?
#
loop_
_entity_poly.entity_id
_entity_poly.type
_entity_poly.pdbx_seq_one_letter_code
_entity_poly.pdbx_strand_id
1 'polypeptide(L)'
;MRTLKNSSILCVFILSLQPVSAVAQENNASEVLDELVVTTTRAQAPRLDNPGNITTLDPDTRLSNYPADLLNQAPGINIHRGNGQEHLTAIRSPVLVGGAGAGSFLYLEDGISMRAPGFANVNALMDAMPGHAQSIEIVRGPGSALYGSNAVHGLINFISGPISENGTRLYSSAGSYGRYALTGQSSYVDDASAARFSISLTGDEEGYRAASGFEQQKMRVETQWRNGTTDYHFSLAGMNLNQETAGYVKTEDCPSGQEAYEDETCAKSNPFPEAYRDAQAFRSFLRMERSLSDGATLTVTPYLRTNDMEFLMHFLPGQAVEENEHTSIGAQISYARNSDRVSYVVGLDSELTNGELTEIQTQAATPFFHTFNYLVGTHYDYEVDATTFAPYVHAVWHLSEKTDLTTGLRAEYTEYDYDNRTDDGLQGKLFRPADRSDDFSDVSPKLALVHRLSESRRVFASLTRATRAPQTTDLYRLRDADRTGPLEPDPADVDSETLDSFEIGYRSFSSGLSYEVSLFAMRKENYHFRDGSDYYETDGETSHEGVELELDWQINDALSLHSGVSWAKHEYAFNRDVTGGNALETITDGNYIDSAPKTLGNSTLRWQATPRLSAAAQWEHVGSYYMDASNTQKYDGHDLINLALNMNLREGVSLEGRVLNLFDEDYAKRADVWFGDKRYFPGEPRRFMFAVKAAY
;
A
#
# COMPACT_ATOMS: atom_id res chain seq x y z
N MET A 1 -3.25 -26.25 19.80
CA MET A 1 -2.04 -25.77 20.47
C MET A 1 -0.83 -26.15 19.61
N ARG A 2 -0.49 -25.34 18.61
CA ARG A 2 0.79 -25.47 17.93
C ARG A 2 1.84 -24.74 18.76
N THR A 3 2.80 -25.46 19.29
CA THR A 3 3.96 -24.88 19.97
C THR A 3 4.82 -24.19 18.94
N LEU A 4 5.01 -22.90 19.10
CA LEU A 4 6.02 -22.12 18.38
C LEU A 4 7.37 -22.87 18.45
N LYS A 5 7.89 -23.28 17.32
CA LYS A 5 9.24 -23.86 17.25
C LYS A 5 10.24 -22.72 17.44
N ASN A 6 10.74 -22.58 18.66
CA ASN A 6 11.85 -21.71 18.99
C ASN A 6 13.09 -22.11 18.17
N SER A 7 13.39 -21.35 17.14
CA SER A 7 14.68 -21.34 16.47
C SER A 7 15.40 -20.05 16.84
N SER A 8 15.92 -20.00 18.08
CA SER A 8 16.80 -18.92 18.54
C SER A 8 18.17 -19.10 17.91
N ILE A 9 18.45 -18.41 16.80
CA ILE A 9 19.81 -18.21 16.32
C ILE A 9 20.26 -16.84 16.81
N LEU A 10 20.87 -16.81 17.99
CA LEU A 10 21.53 -15.66 18.56
C LEU A 10 22.96 -15.58 18.00
N CYS A 11 23.16 -14.90 16.89
CA CYS A 11 24.48 -14.52 16.41
C CYS A 11 24.91 -13.21 17.07
N VAL A 12 25.69 -13.29 18.11
CA VAL A 12 26.34 -12.14 18.73
C VAL A 12 27.54 -11.72 17.89
N PHE A 13 27.40 -10.64 17.11
CA PHE A 13 28.53 -9.97 16.48
C PHE A 13 29.08 -8.91 17.43
N ILE A 14 30.29 -9.15 17.95
CA ILE A 14 31.08 -8.13 18.68
C ILE A 14 31.81 -7.30 17.63
N LEU A 15 31.29 -6.10 17.33
CA LEU A 15 32.00 -5.10 16.52
C LEU A 15 32.84 -4.22 17.45
N SER A 16 34.13 -4.17 17.18
CA SER A 16 35.06 -3.24 17.84
C SER A 16 34.82 -1.81 17.33
N LEU A 17 34.27 -0.95 18.20
CA LEU A 17 33.98 0.44 17.95
C LEU A 17 35.29 1.29 18.01
N GLN A 18 35.63 1.92 16.89
CA GLN A 18 36.57 3.05 16.88
C GLN A 18 35.78 4.36 16.73
N PRO A 19 36.12 5.45 17.45
CA PRO A 19 35.41 6.72 17.38
C PRO A 19 35.79 7.48 16.10
N VAL A 20 34.82 7.75 15.25
CA VAL A 20 34.93 8.70 14.12
C VAL A 20 34.15 9.97 14.51
N SER A 21 34.79 11.11 14.39
CA SER A 21 34.20 12.43 14.67
C SER A 21 33.29 12.82 13.50
N ALA A 22 31.98 12.82 13.71
CA ALA A 22 31.00 13.30 12.74
C ALA A 22 30.74 14.82 12.92
N VAL A 23 30.72 15.53 11.81
CA VAL A 23 30.34 16.94 11.72
C VAL A 23 28.84 16.99 11.52
N ALA A 24 28.12 17.66 12.43
CA ALA A 24 26.68 17.87 12.30
C ALA A 24 26.36 18.79 11.10
N GLN A 25 25.54 18.34 10.19
CA GLN A 25 25.02 19.16 9.09
C GLN A 25 23.71 19.82 9.53
N GLU A 26 23.69 21.15 9.55
CA GLU A 26 22.47 21.93 9.78
C GLU A 26 21.57 21.81 8.55
N ASN A 27 20.39 21.23 8.71
CA ASN A 27 19.34 21.23 7.66
C ASN A 27 18.82 22.66 7.45
N ASN A 28 19.13 23.25 6.33
CA ASN A 28 18.68 24.57 5.94
C ASN A 28 17.32 24.50 5.22
N ALA A 29 16.41 25.38 5.58
CA ALA A 29 15.07 25.57 5.02
C ALA A 29 15.02 25.89 3.50
N SER A 30 16.14 25.88 2.77
CA SER A 30 16.22 26.08 1.32
C SER A 30 15.97 24.79 0.51
N GLU A 31 15.94 23.60 1.14
CA GLU A 31 15.83 22.32 0.44
C GLU A 31 14.41 22.01 -0.10
N VAL A 32 13.37 22.65 0.42
CA VAL A 32 11.96 22.37 0.01
C VAL A 32 11.66 22.78 -1.43
N LEU A 33 12.42 23.74 -2.00
CA LEU A 33 12.20 24.23 -3.38
C LEU A 33 12.76 23.30 -4.45
N ASP A 34 13.73 22.46 -4.09
CA ASP A 34 14.45 21.58 -5.02
C ASP A 34 14.18 20.08 -4.75
N GLU A 35 13.09 19.77 -4.03
CA GLU A 35 12.72 18.38 -3.79
C GLU A 35 12.52 17.62 -5.13
N LEU A 36 13.38 16.62 -5.35
CA LEU A 36 13.33 15.78 -6.54
C LEU A 36 12.49 14.53 -6.29
N VAL A 37 11.65 14.19 -7.26
CA VAL A 37 10.84 12.97 -7.27
C VAL A 37 11.13 12.15 -8.53
N VAL A 38 11.02 10.85 -8.45
CA VAL A 38 11.32 9.94 -9.56
C VAL A 38 10.09 9.20 -10.09
N THR A 39 9.11 8.98 -9.26
CA THR A 39 7.98 8.07 -9.56
C THR A 39 7.12 8.56 -10.72
N THR A 40 6.91 9.85 -10.85
CA THR A 40 5.98 10.39 -11.86
C THR A 40 6.51 10.48 -13.27
N THR A 41 7.82 10.33 -13.46
CA THR A 41 8.46 10.48 -14.78
C THR A 41 9.45 9.34 -15.08
N ARG A 42 9.69 8.42 -14.12
CA ARG A 42 10.80 7.44 -14.14
C ARG A 42 12.18 8.08 -14.36
N ALA A 43 12.30 9.39 -14.08
CA ALA A 43 13.53 10.16 -14.08
C ALA A 43 13.41 11.23 -12.99
N GLN A 44 14.54 11.70 -12.46
CA GLN A 44 14.50 12.78 -11.46
C GLN A 44 13.90 14.05 -12.06
N ALA A 45 12.89 14.59 -11.39
CA ALA A 45 12.24 15.84 -11.77
C ALA A 45 11.86 16.64 -10.51
N PRO A 46 11.86 17.99 -10.54
CA PRO A 46 11.39 18.78 -9.41
C PRO A 46 9.92 18.49 -9.08
N ARG A 47 9.62 18.23 -7.81
CA ARG A 47 8.23 18.02 -7.35
C ARG A 47 7.33 19.18 -7.74
N LEU A 48 7.84 20.40 -7.67
CA LEU A 48 7.10 21.62 -8.01
C LEU A 48 6.58 21.61 -9.45
N ASP A 49 7.35 21.10 -10.42
CA ASP A 49 7.01 21.06 -11.83
C ASP A 49 6.30 19.78 -12.27
N ASN A 50 5.89 18.95 -11.32
CA ASN A 50 5.18 17.70 -11.59
C ASN A 50 3.73 17.98 -12.00
N PRO A 51 3.18 17.30 -13.04
CA PRO A 51 1.81 17.51 -13.49
C PRO A 51 0.74 16.68 -12.75
N GLY A 52 1.03 16.17 -11.56
CA GLY A 52 0.10 15.39 -10.75
C GLY A 52 0.38 15.55 -9.26
N ASN A 53 -0.50 15.05 -8.42
CA ASN A 53 -0.35 15.08 -6.97
C ASN A 53 0.62 14.01 -6.51
N ILE A 54 1.68 14.47 -5.83
CA ILE A 54 2.64 13.60 -5.19
C ILE A 54 2.94 14.10 -3.77
N THR A 55 2.82 13.21 -2.81
CA THR A 55 3.28 13.43 -1.44
C THR A 55 4.58 12.68 -1.22
N THR A 56 5.55 13.33 -0.62
CA THR A 56 6.80 12.71 -0.18
C THR A 56 6.80 12.62 1.34
N LEU A 57 6.94 11.42 1.88
CA LEU A 57 7.03 11.19 3.32
C LEU A 57 8.45 10.81 3.72
N ASP A 58 8.89 11.41 4.84
CA ASP A 58 10.12 11.02 5.52
C ASP A 58 9.82 9.88 6.51
N PRO A 59 10.41 8.69 6.33
CA PRO A 59 10.21 7.55 7.23
C PRO A 59 10.60 7.81 8.69
N ASP A 60 11.48 8.74 8.95
CA ASP A 60 11.91 9.12 10.32
C ASP A 60 10.83 9.91 11.08
N THR A 61 9.81 10.40 10.40
CA THR A 61 8.68 11.15 11.01
C THR A 61 7.59 10.24 11.60
N ARG A 62 7.69 8.93 11.43
CA ARG A 62 6.70 7.98 11.93
C ARG A 62 6.54 8.07 13.45
N LEU A 63 5.30 8.00 13.91
CA LEU A 63 4.95 7.85 15.33
C LEU A 63 4.62 6.41 15.72
N SER A 64 4.37 5.54 14.75
CA SER A 64 4.06 4.11 14.93
C SER A 64 5.05 3.23 14.16
N ASN A 65 5.12 1.95 14.55
CA ASN A 65 5.92 0.94 13.85
C ASN A 65 5.14 0.24 12.72
N TYR A 66 3.88 0.59 12.51
CA TYR A 66 3.10 0.07 11.39
C TYR A 66 3.26 0.95 10.15
N PRO A 67 3.50 0.37 8.98
CA PRO A 67 3.59 1.13 7.73
C PRO A 67 2.33 1.95 7.43
N ALA A 68 1.14 1.41 7.69
CA ALA A 68 -0.14 2.08 7.46
C ALA A 68 -0.23 3.44 8.17
N ASP A 69 0.18 3.52 9.44
CA ASP A 69 0.08 4.75 10.24
C ASP A 69 1.00 5.87 9.70
N LEU A 70 2.10 5.51 9.03
CA LEU A 70 2.95 6.48 8.33
C LEU A 70 2.28 6.94 7.03
N LEU A 71 1.77 6.02 6.23
CA LEU A 71 1.20 6.32 4.91
C LEU A 71 -0.11 7.10 5.01
N ASN A 72 -0.93 6.86 6.05
CA ASN A 72 -2.14 7.62 6.33
C ASN A 72 -1.89 9.11 6.71
N GLN A 73 -0.63 9.57 6.76
CA GLN A 73 -0.32 11.00 6.88
C GLN A 73 -0.55 11.75 5.57
N ALA A 74 -0.53 11.07 4.43
CA ALA A 74 -0.82 11.69 3.14
C ALA A 74 -2.33 11.88 2.95
N PRO A 75 -2.79 13.03 2.39
CA PRO A 75 -4.21 13.26 2.12
C PRO A 75 -4.76 12.21 1.13
N GLY A 76 -6.03 11.83 1.29
CA GLY A 76 -6.70 10.88 0.41
C GLY A 76 -6.23 9.42 0.51
N ILE A 77 -5.35 9.12 1.46
CA ILE A 77 -4.89 7.75 1.77
C ILE A 77 -5.69 7.23 2.97
N ASN A 78 -6.22 6.02 2.83
CA ASN A 78 -6.90 5.31 3.90
C ASN A 78 -6.48 3.83 3.88
N ILE A 79 -5.60 3.46 4.76
CA ILE A 79 -5.15 2.08 4.90
C ILE A 79 -5.79 1.51 6.16
N HIS A 80 -6.82 0.70 5.97
CA HIS A 80 -7.42 -0.06 7.05
C HIS A 80 -6.47 -1.17 7.46
N ARG A 81 -6.23 -1.26 8.74
CA ARG A 81 -5.45 -2.34 9.33
C ARG A 81 -6.39 -3.33 10.02
N GLY A 82 -6.31 -4.59 9.63
CA GLY A 82 -6.95 -5.69 10.33
C GLY A 82 -6.18 -6.03 11.60
N ASN A 83 -5.58 -7.20 11.66
CA ASN A 83 -4.68 -7.59 12.74
C ASN A 83 -3.23 -7.64 12.25
N GLY A 84 -2.27 -7.28 13.09
CA GLY A 84 -0.84 -7.34 12.77
C GLY A 84 -0.50 -6.58 11.49
N GLN A 85 -0.02 -7.30 10.50
CA GLN A 85 0.43 -6.77 9.20
C GLN A 85 -0.61 -6.91 8.08
N GLU A 86 -1.86 -7.17 8.39
CA GLU A 86 -2.95 -7.15 7.41
C GLU A 86 -3.39 -5.73 7.08
N HIS A 87 -3.41 -5.39 5.81
CA HIS A 87 -3.75 -4.05 5.33
C HIS A 87 -4.74 -4.12 4.18
N LEU A 88 -5.71 -3.21 4.17
CA LEU A 88 -6.54 -2.90 3.01
C LEU A 88 -6.33 -1.44 2.64
N THR A 89 -5.75 -1.21 1.48
CA THR A 89 -5.32 0.12 1.04
C THR A 89 -6.35 0.77 0.12
N ALA A 90 -6.62 2.04 0.37
CA ALA A 90 -7.37 2.92 -0.50
C ALA A 90 -6.60 4.21 -0.77
N ILE A 91 -6.59 4.66 -2.02
CA ILE A 91 -6.04 5.94 -2.49
C ILE A 91 -7.14 6.61 -3.30
N ARG A 92 -7.79 7.66 -2.76
CA ARG A 92 -8.95 8.31 -3.40
C ARG A 92 -10.04 7.31 -3.84
N SER A 93 -10.25 6.27 -3.05
CA SER A 93 -11.15 5.17 -3.36
C SER A 93 -11.76 4.62 -2.08
N PRO A 94 -12.84 3.81 -2.16
CA PRO A 94 -13.26 3.00 -1.02
C PRO A 94 -12.20 1.94 -0.67
N VAL A 95 -12.24 1.46 0.56
CA VAL A 95 -11.54 0.25 0.95
C VAL A 95 -12.36 -0.93 0.46
N LEU A 96 -11.80 -1.76 -0.42
CA LEU A 96 -12.51 -2.91 -0.96
C LEU A 96 -12.70 -3.98 0.11
N VAL A 97 -13.95 -4.18 0.49
CA VAL A 97 -14.38 -5.25 1.38
C VAL A 97 -14.64 -6.50 0.54
N GLY A 98 -14.14 -7.66 0.97
CA GLY A 98 -14.47 -8.94 0.32
C GLY A 98 -13.54 -9.41 -0.79
N GLY A 99 -12.62 -8.59 -1.27
CA GLY A 99 -11.66 -8.99 -2.30
C GLY A 99 -10.21 -8.75 -1.89
N ALA A 100 -9.57 -9.68 -1.21
CA ALA A 100 -8.15 -9.55 -0.86
C ALA A 100 -7.22 -9.39 -2.08
N GLY A 101 -7.69 -9.76 -3.30
CA GLY A 101 -6.97 -9.57 -4.55
C GLY A 101 -7.28 -8.25 -5.27
N ALA A 102 -8.36 -7.58 -4.91
CA ALA A 102 -8.91 -6.46 -5.69
C ALA A 102 -8.26 -5.11 -5.33
N GLY A 103 -6.93 -4.99 -5.42
CA GLY A 103 -6.28 -3.71 -5.20
C GLY A 103 -6.18 -2.88 -6.48
N SER A 104 -6.81 -1.71 -6.52
CA SER A 104 -6.63 -0.73 -7.60
C SER A 104 -5.52 0.29 -7.26
N PHE A 105 -4.47 -0.17 -6.62
CA PHE A 105 -3.28 0.59 -6.22
C PHE A 105 -2.03 -0.25 -6.43
N LEU A 106 -0.87 0.38 -6.48
CA LEU A 106 0.40 -0.32 -6.73
C LEU A 106 1.45 0.03 -5.66
N TYR A 107 2.13 -0.98 -5.13
CA TYR A 107 3.30 -0.82 -4.29
C TYR A 107 4.58 -1.07 -5.10
N LEU A 108 5.51 -0.13 -5.00
CA LEU A 108 6.81 -0.19 -5.66
C LEU A 108 7.94 -0.12 -4.63
N GLU A 109 9.04 -0.74 -4.95
CA GLU A 109 10.33 -0.54 -4.31
C GLU A 109 11.35 -0.14 -5.38
N ASP A 110 11.91 1.08 -5.26
CA ASP A 110 12.80 1.66 -6.27
C ASP A 110 12.24 1.61 -7.71
N GLY A 111 10.92 1.79 -7.87
CA GLY A 111 10.23 1.78 -9.16
C GLY A 111 9.89 0.39 -9.73
N ILE A 112 10.15 -0.68 -8.98
CA ILE A 112 9.82 -2.06 -9.36
C ILE A 112 8.60 -2.51 -8.56
N SER A 113 7.59 -3.09 -9.20
CA SER A 113 6.41 -3.63 -8.55
C SER A 113 6.77 -4.71 -7.54
N MET A 114 6.21 -4.63 -6.33
CA MET A 114 6.47 -5.59 -5.25
C MET A 114 5.74 -6.91 -5.45
N ARG A 115 4.62 -6.89 -6.19
CA ARG A 115 3.82 -8.07 -6.58
C ARG A 115 3.64 -8.09 -8.10
N ALA A 116 3.45 -9.27 -8.67
CA ALA A 116 3.12 -9.40 -10.08
C ALA A 116 1.73 -8.81 -10.39
N PRO A 117 1.52 -8.17 -11.56
CA PRO A 117 0.19 -7.87 -12.02
C PRO A 117 -0.67 -9.13 -12.00
N GLY A 118 -1.90 -9.01 -11.50
CA GLY A 118 -2.81 -10.15 -11.41
C GLY A 118 -2.65 -11.04 -10.17
N PHE A 119 -1.63 -10.84 -9.29
CA PHE A 119 -1.36 -11.72 -8.15
C PHE A 119 -1.29 -10.97 -6.82
N ALA A 120 -2.30 -11.16 -5.96
CA ALA A 120 -2.32 -10.82 -4.53
C ALA A 120 -1.68 -9.45 -4.13
N ASN A 121 -1.85 -8.42 -4.96
CA ASN A 121 -1.23 -7.08 -4.78
C ASN A 121 -1.57 -6.44 -3.41
N VAL A 122 -2.73 -6.71 -2.85
CA VAL A 122 -3.17 -6.17 -1.55
C VAL A 122 -2.20 -6.48 -0.40
N ASN A 123 -1.47 -7.59 -0.48
CA ASN A 123 -0.54 -8.03 0.56
C ASN A 123 0.85 -7.39 0.45
N ALA A 124 1.14 -6.60 -0.59
CA ALA A 124 2.48 -6.08 -0.84
C ALA A 124 3.03 -5.16 0.27
N LEU A 125 2.17 -4.47 1.03
CA LEU A 125 2.62 -3.58 2.10
C LEU A 125 3.33 -4.32 3.24
N MET A 126 2.98 -5.59 3.51
CA MET A 126 3.69 -6.37 4.53
C MET A 126 5.15 -6.64 4.15
N ASP A 127 5.46 -6.67 2.84
CA ASP A 127 6.83 -6.91 2.34
C ASP A 127 7.69 -5.64 2.38
N ALA A 128 7.08 -4.45 2.38
CA ALA A 128 7.77 -3.17 2.31
C ALA A 128 8.66 -2.90 3.52
N MET A 129 9.76 -2.16 3.30
CA MET A 129 10.72 -1.75 4.32
C MET A 129 10.74 -0.22 4.51
N PRO A 130 9.64 0.42 4.95
CA PRO A 130 9.58 1.88 5.03
C PRO A 130 10.66 2.46 5.97
N GLY A 131 11.05 1.76 7.03
CA GLY A 131 12.09 2.20 7.96
C GLY A 131 13.51 2.24 7.39
N HIS A 132 13.73 1.71 6.19
CA HIS A 132 15.01 1.71 5.47
C HIS A 132 14.96 2.53 4.19
N ALA A 133 13.79 3.02 3.80
CA ALA A 133 13.66 3.96 2.70
C ALA A 133 14.28 5.31 3.06
N GLN A 134 14.84 6.00 2.08
CA GLN A 134 15.25 7.40 2.22
C GLN A 134 14.02 8.32 2.17
N SER A 135 13.08 7.99 1.29
CA SER A 135 11.81 8.69 1.13
C SER A 135 10.73 7.73 0.64
N ILE A 136 9.47 8.12 0.81
CA ILE A 136 8.33 7.39 0.27
C ILE A 136 7.56 8.37 -0.60
N GLU A 137 7.46 8.06 -1.89
CA GLU A 137 6.69 8.84 -2.86
C GLU A 137 5.32 8.22 -3.04
N ILE A 138 4.26 9.01 -2.85
CA ILE A 138 2.86 8.60 -2.99
C ILE A 138 2.24 9.41 -4.11
N VAL A 139 1.91 8.76 -5.23
CA VAL A 139 1.16 9.36 -6.33
C VAL A 139 -0.33 9.11 -6.09
N ARG A 140 -1.10 10.18 -5.99
CA ARG A 140 -2.55 10.15 -5.80
C ARG A 140 -3.25 10.41 -7.14
N GLY A 141 -4.00 9.41 -7.61
CA GLY A 141 -4.59 9.37 -8.94
C GLY A 141 -3.80 8.46 -9.90
N PRO A 142 -4.27 8.29 -11.13
CA PRO A 142 -3.77 7.28 -12.07
C PRO A 142 -2.27 7.35 -12.37
N GLY A 143 -1.57 6.22 -12.15
CA GLY A 143 -0.16 6.01 -12.48
C GLY A 143 0.09 5.06 -13.66
N SER A 144 -0.97 4.49 -14.25
CA SER A 144 -0.87 3.40 -15.24
C SER A 144 -0.13 3.77 -16.52
N ALA A 145 -0.11 5.05 -16.93
CA ALA A 145 0.65 5.51 -18.10
C ALA A 145 2.17 5.25 -18.01
N LEU A 146 2.69 4.97 -16.82
CA LEU A 146 4.10 4.60 -16.59
C LEU A 146 4.26 3.22 -15.97
N TYR A 147 3.36 2.84 -15.06
CA TYR A 147 3.53 1.63 -14.23
C TYR A 147 2.53 0.52 -14.53
N GLY A 148 1.56 0.78 -15.44
CA GLY A 148 0.62 -0.23 -15.94
C GLY A 148 -0.46 -0.62 -14.95
N SER A 149 -0.87 -1.87 -15.05
CA SER A 149 -1.94 -2.47 -14.29
C SER A 149 -1.76 -2.30 -12.77
N ASN A 150 -2.86 -2.19 -12.03
CA ASN A 150 -2.97 -1.91 -10.60
C ASN A 150 -2.70 -0.43 -10.18
N ALA A 151 -1.96 0.39 -10.94
CA ALA A 151 -1.75 1.80 -10.62
C ALA A 151 -2.97 2.67 -10.99
N VAL A 152 -4.19 2.20 -10.66
CA VAL A 152 -5.47 2.80 -11.10
C VAL A 152 -5.80 4.04 -10.28
N HIS A 153 -5.94 3.92 -8.97
CA HIS A 153 -6.21 5.04 -8.08
C HIS A 153 -4.95 5.72 -7.55
N GLY A 154 -3.80 5.06 -7.63
CA GLY A 154 -2.52 5.60 -7.20
C GLY A 154 -1.45 4.55 -6.99
N LEU A 155 -0.30 5.00 -6.53
CA LEU A 155 0.80 4.11 -6.20
C LEU A 155 1.67 4.68 -5.07
N ILE A 156 2.40 3.80 -4.40
CA ILE A 156 3.31 4.09 -3.30
C ILE A 156 4.66 3.47 -3.63
N ASN A 157 5.72 4.31 -3.69
CA ASN A 157 7.06 3.90 -4.03
C ASN A 157 8.03 4.14 -2.87
N PHE A 158 8.63 3.08 -2.36
CA PHE A 158 9.66 3.14 -1.31
C PHE A 158 11.02 3.32 -1.97
N ILE A 159 11.64 4.49 -1.79
CA ILE A 159 12.91 4.86 -2.43
C ILE A 159 14.07 4.61 -1.46
N SER A 160 15.00 3.76 -1.84
CA SER A 160 16.19 3.46 -1.02
C SER A 160 17.24 4.58 -1.08
N GLY A 161 17.32 5.30 -2.17
CA GLY A 161 18.23 6.43 -2.39
C GLY A 161 19.70 6.06 -2.52
N PRO A 162 20.56 7.06 -2.80
CA PRO A 162 22.00 6.86 -2.92
C PRO A 162 22.64 6.51 -1.58
N ILE A 163 23.72 5.73 -1.65
CA ILE A 163 24.58 5.45 -0.49
C ILE A 163 25.74 6.43 -0.55
N SER A 164 25.63 7.55 0.19
CA SER A 164 26.53 8.71 0.05
C SER A 164 27.56 8.85 1.17
N GLU A 165 27.37 8.15 2.31
CA GLU A 165 28.23 8.31 3.49
C GLU A 165 28.38 7.01 4.28
N ASN A 166 29.52 6.89 4.97
CA ASN A 166 29.72 5.84 5.95
C ASN A 166 28.90 6.13 7.20
N GLY A 167 28.31 5.09 7.78
CA GLY A 167 27.60 5.25 9.04
C GLY A 167 26.82 4.03 9.44
N THR A 168 26.45 3.99 10.70
CA THR A 168 25.56 2.96 11.25
C THR A 168 24.44 3.64 12.00
N ARG A 169 23.20 3.26 11.70
CA ARG A 169 21.99 3.71 12.41
C ARG A 169 21.34 2.52 13.08
N LEU A 170 20.99 2.68 14.34
CA LEU A 170 20.27 1.68 15.13
C LEU A 170 19.02 2.32 15.73
N TYR A 171 17.93 1.60 15.68
CA TYR A 171 16.68 1.93 16.33
C TYR A 171 16.21 0.73 17.13
N SER A 172 15.90 0.92 18.42
CA SER A 172 15.30 -0.13 19.25
C SER A 172 14.13 0.47 20.02
N SER A 173 13.00 -0.20 20.00
CA SER A 173 11.83 0.21 20.77
C SER A 173 11.16 -0.96 21.47
N ALA A 174 10.50 -0.64 22.60
CA ALA A 174 9.61 -1.53 23.32
C ALA A 174 8.37 -0.77 23.78
N GLY A 175 7.24 -1.45 23.91
CA GLY A 175 5.98 -0.80 24.23
C GLY A 175 4.95 -1.73 24.87
N SER A 176 3.75 -1.21 25.03
CA SER A 176 2.60 -1.95 25.56
C SER A 176 2.33 -3.22 24.74
N TYR A 177 1.79 -4.25 25.38
CA TYR A 177 1.37 -5.52 24.77
C TYR A 177 2.52 -6.36 24.20
N GLY A 178 3.73 -6.25 24.76
CA GLY A 178 4.90 -6.99 24.28
C GLY A 178 5.47 -6.50 22.93
N ARG A 179 5.06 -5.30 22.47
CA ARG A 179 5.54 -4.74 21.21
C ARG A 179 7.01 -4.38 21.24
N TYR A 180 7.74 -4.81 20.22
CA TYR A 180 9.13 -4.45 20.04
C TYR A 180 9.49 -4.15 18.58
N ALA A 181 10.55 -3.39 18.38
CA ALA A 181 11.21 -3.25 17.10
C ALA A 181 12.73 -3.07 17.30
N LEU A 182 13.50 -3.73 16.46
CA LEU A 182 14.94 -3.52 16.32
C LEU A 182 15.23 -3.33 14.84
N THR A 183 15.76 -2.15 14.49
CA THR A 183 16.13 -1.82 13.11
C THR A 183 17.59 -1.39 13.08
N GLY A 184 18.37 -1.94 12.18
CA GLY A 184 19.76 -1.60 11.98
C GLY A 184 20.07 -1.33 10.52
N GLN A 185 20.86 -0.32 10.23
CA GLN A 185 21.37 -0.01 8.91
C GLN A 185 22.83 0.38 9.02
N SER A 186 23.69 -0.19 8.18
CA SER A 186 25.12 0.16 8.12
C SER A 186 25.53 0.36 6.67
N SER A 187 26.20 1.48 6.41
CA SER A 187 26.67 1.87 5.08
C SER A 187 28.19 2.02 5.08
N TYR A 188 28.80 1.58 3.98
CA TYR A 188 30.21 1.74 3.67
C TYR A 188 30.36 2.37 2.29
N VAL A 189 31.18 3.40 2.18
CA VAL A 189 31.46 4.12 0.92
C VAL A 189 32.96 4.25 0.77
N ASP A 190 33.46 3.91 -0.42
CA ASP A 190 34.82 4.20 -0.87
C ASP A 190 34.79 4.93 -2.23
N ASP A 191 35.98 5.21 -2.79
CA ASP A 191 36.12 5.97 -4.05
C ASP A 191 35.46 5.29 -5.27
N ALA A 192 35.19 3.98 -5.24
CA ALA A 192 34.74 3.18 -6.37
C ALA A 192 33.34 2.58 -6.17
N SER A 193 32.95 2.38 -4.93
CA SER A 193 31.73 1.63 -4.60
C SER A 193 31.12 2.06 -3.26
N ALA A 194 29.87 1.74 -3.09
CA ALA A 194 29.16 1.87 -1.84
C ALA A 194 28.34 0.62 -1.56
N ALA A 195 28.19 0.26 -0.28
CA ALA A 195 27.37 -0.88 0.15
C ALA A 195 26.55 -0.49 1.37
N ARG A 196 25.34 -1.03 1.47
CA ARG A 196 24.43 -0.85 2.60
C ARG A 196 23.81 -2.19 2.99
N PHE A 197 23.84 -2.48 4.29
CA PHE A 197 23.15 -3.60 4.90
C PHE A 197 22.08 -3.07 5.83
N SER A 198 20.87 -3.60 5.74
CA SER A 198 19.72 -3.22 6.55
C SER A 198 19.03 -4.45 7.11
N ILE A 199 18.60 -4.37 8.37
CA ILE A 199 17.85 -5.42 9.05
C ILE A 199 16.72 -4.79 9.89
N SER A 200 15.56 -5.45 9.92
CA SER A 200 14.44 -5.06 10.79
C SER A 200 13.82 -6.31 11.41
N LEU A 201 13.70 -6.28 12.73
CA LEU A 201 12.99 -7.29 13.53
C LEU A 201 11.88 -6.57 14.25
N THR A 202 10.63 -6.93 13.99
CA THR A 202 9.46 -6.32 14.62
C THR A 202 8.51 -7.40 15.09
N GLY A 203 7.83 -7.15 16.19
CA GLY A 203 6.87 -8.10 16.72
C GLY A 203 5.97 -7.50 17.79
N ASP A 204 4.97 -8.27 18.12
CA ASP A 204 3.98 -8.04 19.14
C ASP A 204 3.73 -9.40 19.83
N GLU A 205 4.36 -9.64 20.99
CA GLU A 205 4.38 -10.99 21.61
C GLU A 205 3.00 -11.43 22.09
N GLU A 206 2.21 -10.48 22.60
CA GLU A 206 0.91 -10.79 23.20
C GLU A 206 -0.24 -10.23 22.36
N GLY A 207 -0.02 -9.10 21.66
CA GLY A 207 -1.10 -8.31 21.10
C GLY A 207 -2.02 -7.73 22.19
N TYR A 208 -2.92 -6.81 21.86
CA TYR A 208 -3.91 -6.35 22.82
C TYR A 208 -5.17 -7.26 22.86
N ARG A 209 -5.32 -8.14 21.88
CA ARG A 209 -6.35 -9.19 21.78
C ARG A 209 -5.70 -10.56 21.98
N ALA A 210 -6.45 -11.53 22.44
CA ALA A 210 -5.96 -12.90 22.61
C ALA A 210 -5.55 -13.51 21.26
N ALA A 211 -4.42 -14.23 21.20
CA ALA A 211 -3.87 -14.83 19.98
C ALA A 211 -3.87 -13.84 18.80
N SER A 212 -3.15 -12.72 18.96
CA SER A 212 -3.03 -11.67 17.97
C SER A 212 -1.60 -11.15 17.79
N GLY A 213 -0.64 -11.92 18.25
CA GLY A 213 0.78 -11.61 18.12
C GLY A 213 1.30 -11.81 16.70
N PHE A 214 2.45 -11.22 16.42
CA PHE A 214 3.18 -11.48 15.19
C PHE A 214 4.69 -11.31 15.40
N GLU A 215 5.45 -11.96 14.53
CA GLU A 215 6.90 -11.75 14.39
C GLU A 215 7.22 -11.54 12.91
N GLN A 216 7.99 -10.50 12.62
CA GLN A 216 8.42 -10.20 11.26
C GLN A 216 9.91 -9.88 11.20
N GLN A 217 10.63 -10.50 10.29
CA GLN A 217 12.04 -10.28 10.00
C GLN A 217 12.17 -9.77 8.56
N LYS A 218 12.96 -8.71 8.38
CA LYS A 218 13.29 -8.15 7.07
C LYS A 218 14.78 -7.89 6.98
N MET A 219 15.33 -8.14 5.79
CA MET A 219 16.75 -7.92 5.50
C MET A 219 16.90 -7.34 4.09
N ARG A 220 17.87 -6.43 3.93
CA ARG A 220 18.24 -5.88 2.63
C ARG A 220 19.75 -5.69 2.52
N VAL A 221 20.29 -6.01 1.34
CA VAL A 221 21.67 -5.74 0.96
C VAL A 221 21.66 -4.94 -0.33
N GLU A 222 22.40 -3.84 -0.37
CA GLU A 222 22.53 -2.99 -1.54
C GLU A 222 23.99 -2.70 -1.84
N THR A 223 24.32 -2.61 -3.11
CA THR A 223 25.63 -2.12 -3.55
C THR A 223 25.46 -1.19 -4.75
N GLN A 224 26.23 -0.11 -4.74
CA GLN A 224 26.27 0.87 -5.82
C GLN A 224 27.73 1.05 -6.27
N TRP A 225 27.97 1.07 -7.59
CA TRP A 225 29.31 1.31 -8.14
C TRP A 225 29.20 1.91 -9.53
N ARG A 226 30.30 2.55 -9.96
CA ARG A 226 30.45 3.09 -11.31
C ARG A 226 31.54 2.36 -12.08
N ASN A 227 31.25 2.04 -13.34
CA ASN A 227 32.24 1.53 -14.26
C ASN A 227 32.14 2.28 -15.61
N GLY A 228 33.15 3.13 -15.89
CA GLY A 228 33.15 4.00 -17.03
C GLY A 228 31.97 5.01 -16.99
N THR A 229 31.08 4.93 -17.96
CA THR A 229 29.88 5.80 -18.07
C THR A 229 28.61 5.11 -17.56
N THR A 230 28.75 3.98 -16.90
CA THR A 230 27.61 3.19 -16.39
C THR A 230 27.63 3.17 -14.86
N ASP A 231 26.52 3.56 -14.26
CA ASP A 231 26.23 3.42 -12.84
C ASP A 231 25.44 2.12 -12.63
N TYR A 232 25.78 1.40 -11.58
CA TYR A 232 25.16 0.13 -11.21
C TYR A 232 24.57 0.24 -9.80
N HIS A 233 23.37 -0.26 -9.64
CA HIS A 233 22.74 -0.44 -8.34
C HIS A 233 22.17 -1.86 -8.26
N PHE A 234 22.72 -2.66 -7.37
CA PHE A 234 22.21 -3.99 -7.04
C PHE A 234 21.49 -3.95 -5.70
N SER A 235 20.34 -4.61 -5.61
CA SER A 235 19.59 -4.78 -4.39
C SER A 235 19.08 -6.22 -4.25
N LEU A 236 19.10 -6.72 -3.02
CA LEU A 236 18.55 -7.99 -2.61
C LEU A 236 17.81 -7.78 -1.30
N ALA A 237 16.53 -8.15 -1.24
CA ALA A 237 15.67 -7.99 -0.07
C ALA A 237 14.90 -9.28 0.23
N GLY A 238 14.71 -9.57 1.51
CA GLY A 238 13.90 -10.71 1.98
C GLY A 238 13.06 -10.35 3.20
N MET A 239 11.91 -11.00 3.31
CA MET A 239 10.96 -10.86 4.40
C MET A 239 10.44 -12.24 4.83
N ASN A 240 10.24 -12.41 6.15
CA ASN A 240 9.51 -13.51 6.75
C ASN A 240 8.53 -12.95 7.78
N LEU A 241 7.29 -13.39 7.74
CA LEU A 241 6.20 -13.03 8.67
C LEU A 241 5.58 -14.31 9.21
N ASN A 242 5.40 -14.36 10.54
CA ASN A 242 4.53 -15.32 11.22
C ASN A 242 3.55 -14.52 12.06
N GLN A 243 2.26 -14.73 11.86
CA GLN A 243 1.22 -13.92 12.48
C GLN A 243 0.02 -14.74 12.93
N GLU A 244 -0.40 -14.54 14.18
CA GLU A 244 -1.73 -14.91 14.66
C GLU A 244 -2.74 -13.82 14.24
N THR A 245 -3.95 -14.22 13.84
CA THR A 245 -4.96 -13.27 13.33
C THR A 245 -6.21 -13.30 14.21
N ALA A 246 -6.47 -12.23 14.97
CA ALA A 246 -7.63 -12.16 15.84
C ALA A 246 -8.98 -12.02 15.12
N GLY A 247 -8.98 -11.65 13.86
CA GLY A 247 -10.20 -11.48 13.07
C GLY A 247 -11.12 -10.35 13.56
N TYR A 248 -12.37 -10.37 13.13
CA TYR A 248 -13.39 -9.40 13.51
C TYR A 248 -14.18 -9.84 14.75
N VAL A 249 -14.87 -8.89 15.36
CA VAL A 249 -15.90 -9.13 16.41
C VAL A 249 -17.24 -8.59 15.92
N LYS A 250 -18.34 -9.17 16.44
CA LYS A 250 -19.71 -8.79 16.08
C LYS A 250 -20.45 -8.24 17.28
N THR A 251 -21.28 -7.23 17.08
CA THR A 251 -22.10 -6.60 18.13
C THR A 251 -23.06 -7.60 18.79
N GLU A 252 -23.61 -8.52 18.02
CA GLU A 252 -24.55 -9.55 18.53
C GLU A 252 -23.92 -10.54 19.52
N ASP A 253 -22.59 -10.71 19.44
CA ASP A 253 -21.85 -11.60 20.36
C ASP A 253 -21.47 -10.89 21.67
N CYS A 254 -21.79 -9.57 21.82
CA CYS A 254 -21.37 -8.77 22.96
C CYS A 254 -22.41 -8.72 24.06
N PRO A 255 -22.00 -8.94 25.34
CA PRO A 255 -22.94 -8.99 26.48
C PRO A 255 -23.61 -7.66 26.79
N SER A 256 -22.96 -6.53 26.49
CA SER A 256 -23.43 -5.20 26.86
C SER A 256 -24.53 -4.65 25.95
N GLY A 257 -24.63 -5.13 24.71
CA GLY A 257 -25.49 -4.57 23.68
C GLY A 257 -24.98 -3.25 23.09
N GLN A 258 -23.76 -2.84 23.44
CA GLN A 258 -23.03 -1.74 22.78
C GLN A 258 -22.40 -2.26 21.49
N GLU A 259 -21.92 -1.35 20.61
CA GLU A 259 -21.15 -1.76 19.45
C GLU A 259 -19.88 -2.50 19.90
N ALA A 260 -19.47 -3.53 19.16
CA ALA A 260 -18.44 -4.47 19.63
C ALA A 260 -17.08 -3.83 19.91
N TYR A 261 -16.76 -2.71 19.29
CA TYR A 261 -15.53 -1.96 19.55
C TYR A 261 -15.60 -1.06 20.79
N GLU A 262 -16.80 -0.76 21.31
CA GLU A 262 -17.06 0.01 22.55
C GLU A 262 -17.13 -0.87 23.79
N ASP A 263 -17.38 -2.17 23.63
CA ASP A 263 -17.35 -3.14 24.73
C ASP A 263 -15.95 -3.69 24.94
N GLU A 264 -15.29 -3.31 26.02
CA GLU A 264 -13.90 -3.70 26.32
C GLU A 264 -13.70 -5.23 26.28
N THR A 265 -14.69 -6.02 26.72
CA THR A 265 -14.61 -7.49 26.73
C THR A 265 -14.67 -8.03 25.31
N CYS A 266 -15.57 -7.52 24.49
CA CYS A 266 -15.68 -7.87 23.07
C CYS A 266 -14.46 -7.41 22.29
N ALA A 267 -14.06 -6.16 22.44
CA ALA A 267 -12.91 -5.59 21.73
C ALA A 267 -11.61 -6.38 21.95
N LYS A 268 -11.42 -6.96 23.14
CA LYS A 268 -10.28 -7.79 23.48
C LYS A 268 -10.45 -9.27 23.11
N SER A 269 -11.65 -9.71 22.75
CA SER A 269 -11.92 -11.11 22.42
C SER A 269 -11.32 -11.50 21.07
N ASN A 270 -11.08 -12.78 20.88
CA ASN A 270 -10.71 -13.38 19.60
C ASN A 270 -11.64 -14.56 19.31
N PRO A 271 -12.66 -14.39 18.45
CA PRO A 271 -13.53 -15.50 18.02
C PRO A 271 -12.81 -16.55 17.18
N PHE A 272 -11.61 -16.26 16.66
CA PHE A 272 -10.87 -17.08 15.70
C PHE A 272 -9.44 -17.37 16.19
N PRO A 273 -9.24 -18.04 17.36
CA PRO A 273 -7.91 -18.20 17.97
C PRO A 273 -6.96 -19.11 17.16
N GLU A 274 -7.47 -19.84 16.18
CA GLU A 274 -6.68 -20.70 15.29
C GLU A 274 -6.28 -19.97 13.99
N ALA A 275 -6.76 -18.73 13.77
CA ALA A 275 -6.46 -18.00 12.56
C ALA A 275 -5.02 -17.49 12.55
N TYR A 276 -4.37 -17.60 11.40
CA TYR A 276 -2.98 -17.20 11.20
C TYR A 276 -2.75 -16.71 9.78
N ARG A 277 -1.60 -16.06 9.57
CA ARG A 277 -1.04 -15.70 8.27
C ARG A 277 0.47 -15.77 8.34
N ASP A 278 1.06 -16.68 7.58
CA ASP A 278 2.48 -16.81 7.40
C ASP A 278 2.84 -16.38 5.98
N ALA A 279 3.91 -15.61 5.81
CA ALA A 279 4.32 -15.12 4.50
C ALA A 279 5.83 -14.98 4.37
N GLN A 280 6.34 -15.23 3.18
CA GLN A 280 7.73 -15.02 2.81
C GLN A 280 7.80 -14.26 1.48
N ALA A 281 8.78 -13.37 1.35
CA ALA A 281 9.03 -12.66 0.11
C ALA A 281 10.54 -12.50 -0.12
N PHE A 282 10.93 -12.61 -1.38
CA PHE A 282 12.31 -12.34 -1.81
C PHE A 282 12.28 -11.51 -3.09
N ARG A 283 13.12 -10.48 -3.16
CA ARG A 283 13.27 -9.60 -4.33
C ARG A 283 14.71 -9.29 -4.58
N SER A 284 15.08 -9.22 -5.86
CA SER A 284 16.41 -8.79 -6.29
C SER A 284 16.33 -8.03 -7.61
N PHE A 285 17.13 -7.01 -7.78
CA PHE A 285 17.31 -6.33 -9.06
C PHE A 285 18.76 -5.86 -9.27
N LEU A 286 19.10 -5.64 -10.54
CA LEU A 286 20.33 -4.96 -10.95
C LEU A 286 19.96 -3.81 -11.89
N ARG A 287 20.01 -2.56 -11.43
CA ARG A 287 19.83 -1.39 -12.28
C ARG A 287 21.16 -0.96 -12.88
N MET A 288 21.18 -0.79 -14.19
CA MET A 288 22.32 -0.31 -14.98
C MET A 288 21.91 0.97 -15.68
N GLU A 289 22.48 2.10 -15.30
CA GLU A 289 22.24 3.42 -15.91
C GLU A 289 23.45 3.87 -16.68
N ARG A 290 23.34 3.95 -18.00
CA ARG A 290 24.43 4.35 -18.88
C ARG A 290 24.19 5.73 -19.48
N SER A 291 25.08 6.67 -19.16
CA SER A 291 25.14 7.97 -19.84
C SER A 291 25.70 7.81 -21.26
N LEU A 292 24.95 8.29 -22.25
CA LEU A 292 25.30 8.23 -23.66
C LEU A 292 25.94 9.56 -24.14
N SER A 293 26.67 9.50 -25.23
CA SER A 293 27.42 10.66 -25.77
C SER A 293 26.55 11.82 -26.25
N ASP A 294 25.26 11.58 -26.51
CA ASP A 294 24.27 12.58 -26.94
C ASP A 294 23.49 13.22 -25.76
N GLY A 295 23.90 12.94 -24.53
CA GLY A 295 23.26 13.43 -23.30
C GLY A 295 22.01 12.67 -22.89
N ALA A 296 21.75 11.51 -23.53
CA ALA A 296 20.68 10.62 -23.13
C ALA A 296 21.16 9.61 -22.06
N THR A 297 20.22 8.99 -21.36
CA THR A 297 20.47 7.88 -20.41
C THR A 297 19.72 6.65 -20.85
N LEU A 298 20.43 5.52 -20.92
CA LEU A 298 19.85 4.20 -21.11
C LEU A 298 19.84 3.47 -19.77
N THR A 299 18.65 3.08 -19.29
CA THR A 299 18.48 2.32 -18.07
C THR A 299 17.97 0.93 -18.40
N VAL A 300 18.60 -0.12 -17.81
CA VAL A 300 18.17 -1.51 -17.90
C VAL A 300 18.13 -2.10 -16.51
N THR A 301 16.98 -2.64 -16.11
CA THR A 301 16.76 -3.18 -14.77
C THR A 301 16.12 -4.57 -14.85
N PRO A 302 16.90 -5.65 -15.00
CA PRO A 302 16.41 -7.00 -14.74
C PRO A 302 16.10 -7.19 -13.26
N TYR A 303 15.06 -7.97 -12.95
CA TYR A 303 14.65 -8.29 -11.59
C TYR A 303 14.08 -9.70 -11.47
N LEU A 304 14.09 -10.18 -10.24
CA LEU A 304 13.50 -11.44 -9.80
C LEU A 304 12.74 -11.18 -8.49
N ARG A 305 11.58 -11.79 -8.33
CA ARG A 305 10.83 -11.83 -7.05
C ARG A 305 10.14 -13.16 -6.86
N THR A 306 10.01 -13.57 -5.61
CA THR A 306 9.16 -14.68 -5.18
C THR A 306 8.33 -14.22 -3.98
N ASN A 307 7.11 -14.72 -3.88
CA ASN A 307 6.22 -14.49 -2.76
C ASN A 307 5.49 -15.79 -2.47
N ASP A 308 5.38 -16.12 -1.20
CA ASP A 308 4.67 -17.27 -0.67
C ASP A 308 3.86 -16.81 0.52
N MET A 309 2.61 -17.28 0.64
CA MET A 309 1.72 -16.93 1.75
C MET A 309 0.73 -18.06 2.00
N GLU A 310 0.64 -18.48 3.27
CA GLU A 310 -0.38 -19.39 3.78
C GLU A 310 -1.21 -18.70 4.85
N PHE A 311 -2.55 -18.80 4.80
CA PHE A 311 -3.40 -18.25 5.82
C PHE A 311 -4.74 -18.98 5.97
N LEU A 312 -5.30 -18.98 7.19
CA LEU A 312 -6.63 -19.47 7.46
C LEU A 312 -7.67 -18.39 7.14
N MET A 313 -8.58 -18.66 6.22
CA MET A 313 -9.69 -17.76 5.86
C MET A 313 -10.81 -17.81 6.91
N HIS A 314 -10.52 -17.28 8.11
CA HIS A 314 -11.44 -17.27 9.24
C HIS A 314 -12.75 -16.50 8.96
N PHE A 315 -12.77 -15.63 7.98
CA PHE A 315 -13.92 -14.83 7.56
C PHE A 315 -14.91 -15.59 6.68
N LEU A 316 -14.55 -16.79 6.19
CA LEU A 316 -15.45 -17.68 5.44
C LEU A 316 -16.03 -18.79 6.33
N PRO A 317 -17.28 -19.22 6.09
CA PRO A 317 -17.94 -20.25 6.90
C PRO A 317 -17.19 -21.57 6.97
N GLY A 318 -16.44 -21.91 5.93
CA GLY A 318 -15.66 -23.14 5.83
C GLY A 318 -14.29 -23.07 6.45
N GLN A 319 -13.80 -21.86 6.75
CA GLN A 319 -12.45 -21.62 7.28
C GLN A 319 -11.36 -22.41 6.54
N ALA A 320 -11.39 -22.36 5.19
CA ALA A 320 -10.38 -23.01 4.39
C ALA A 320 -9.02 -22.36 4.59
N VAL A 321 -7.95 -23.11 4.41
CA VAL A 321 -6.58 -22.60 4.30
C VAL A 321 -6.31 -22.30 2.84
N GLU A 322 -5.86 -21.07 2.56
CA GLU A 322 -5.34 -20.68 1.27
C GLU A 322 -3.82 -20.62 1.34
N GLU A 323 -3.17 -21.23 0.37
CA GLU A 323 -1.77 -21.10 0.06
C GLU A 323 -1.64 -20.51 -1.34
N ASN A 324 -0.89 -19.42 -1.48
CA ASN A 324 -0.62 -18.81 -2.77
C ASN A 324 0.87 -18.47 -2.91
N GLU A 325 1.42 -18.84 -4.04
CA GLU A 325 2.81 -18.60 -4.40
C GLU A 325 2.87 -17.94 -5.77
N HIS A 326 3.84 -17.05 -5.99
CA HIS A 326 4.20 -16.63 -7.33
C HIS A 326 5.66 -16.24 -7.43
N THR A 327 6.27 -16.62 -8.56
CA THR A 327 7.65 -16.32 -8.92
C THR A 327 7.67 -15.57 -10.24
N SER A 328 8.37 -14.44 -10.29
CA SER A 328 8.46 -13.60 -11.48
C SER A 328 9.91 -13.32 -11.87
N ILE A 329 10.16 -13.29 -13.16
CA ILE A 329 11.37 -12.72 -13.76
C ILE A 329 10.96 -11.64 -14.75
N GLY A 330 11.58 -10.46 -14.66
CA GLY A 330 11.23 -9.36 -15.54
C GLY A 330 12.39 -8.43 -15.82
N ALA A 331 12.14 -7.50 -16.72
CA ALA A 331 13.08 -6.43 -17.06
C ALA A 331 12.34 -5.14 -17.41
N GLN A 332 12.86 -4.03 -16.91
CA GLN A 332 12.47 -2.68 -17.33
C GLN A 332 13.61 -2.08 -18.16
N ILE A 333 13.31 -1.57 -19.34
CA ILE A 333 14.26 -0.92 -20.21
C ILE A 333 13.73 0.47 -20.55
N SER A 334 14.53 1.52 -20.39
CA SER A 334 14.14 2.86 -20.76
C SER A 334 15.30 3.67 -21.37
N TYR A 335 14.95 4.53 -22.30
CA TYR A 335 15.82 5.55 -22.89
C TYR A 335 15.22 6.92 -22.58
N ALA A 336 15.96 7.72 -21.82
CA ALA A 336 15.56 9.06 -21.41
C ALA A 336 16.47 10.12 -22.06
N ARG A 337 15.88 11.21 -22.52
CA ARG A 337 16.63 12.35 -23.05
C ARG A 337 15.98 13.67 -22.65
N ASN A 338 16.80 14.59 -22.16
CA ASN A 338 16.40 15.93 -21.82
C ASN A 338 16.91 16.94 -22.86
N SER A 339 16.07 17.88 -23.26
CA SER A 339 16.46 19.04 -24.10
C SER A 339 15.62 20.26 -23.78
N ASP A 340 16.03 21.44 -24.29
CA ASP A 340 15.31 22.70 -24.03
C ASP A 340 13.88 22.71 -24.58
N ARG A 341 13.54 21.85 -25.54
CA ARG A 341 12.20 21.80 -26.17
C ARG A 341 11.35 20.63 -25.69
N VAL A 342 11.98 19.49 -25.46
CA VAL A 342 11.26 18.28 -25.07
C VAL A 342 12.16 17.36 -24.25
N SER A 343 11.65 16.94 -23.11
CA SER A 343 12.24 15.86 -22.30
C SER A 343 11.36 14.62 -22.45
N TYR A 344 11.94 13.46 -22.75
CA TYR A 344 11.13 12.27 -22.97
C TYR A 344 11.80 10.99 -22.45
N VAL A 345 10.97 10.02 -22.13
CA VAL A 345 11.32 8.65 -21.81
C VAL A 345 10.53 7.73 -22.71
N VAL A 346 11.21 6.81 -23.38
CA VAL A 346 10.61 5.68 -24.12
C VAL A 346 11.09 4.40 -23.47
N GLY A 347 10.20 3.49 -23.20
CA GLY A 347 10.59 2.27 -22.49
C GLY A 347 9.72 1.07 -22.82
N LEU A 348 10.14 -0.04 -22.24
CA LEU A 348 9.52 -1.34 -22.34
C LEU A 348 9.65 -2.06 -21.00
N ASP A 349 8.53 -2.52 -20.45
CA ASP A 349 8.50 -3.44 -19.33
C ASP A 349 8.06 -4.82 -19.84
N SER A 350 8.70 -5.87 -19.38
CA SER A 350 8.31 -7.26 -19.69
C SER A 350 8.53 -8.14 -18.48
N GLU A 351 7.59 -9.05 -18.24
CA GLU A 351 7.60 -9.94 -17.10
C GLU A 351 6.97 -11.30 -17.45
N LEU A 352 7.55 -12.36 -16.93
CA LEU A 352 7.00 -13.70 -16.88
C LEU A 352 6.78 -14.07 -15.42
N THR A 353 5.61 -14.56 -15.11
CA THR A 353 5.24 -14.98 -13.75
C THR A 353 4.58 -16.35 -13.80
N ASN A 354 5.05 -17.25 -12.95
CA ASN A 354 4.35 -18.48 -12.62
C ASN A 354 3.72 -18.30 -11.23
N GLY A 355 2.42 -18.59 -11.10
CA GLY A 355 1.69 -18.46 -9.85
C GLY A 355 0.82 -19.67 -9.58
N GLU A 356 0.76 -20.10 -8.33
CA GLU A 356 -0.04 -21.23 -7.85
C GLU A 356 -0.99 -20.78 -6.74
N LEU A 357 -2.16 -21.39 -6.67
CA LEU A 357 -3.09 -21.21 -5.56
C LEU A 357 -3.75 -22.54 -5.20
N THR A 358 -3.69 -22.88 -3.90
CA THR A 358 -4.50 -23.94 -3.31
C THR A 358 -5.42 -23.39 -2.24
N GLU A 359 -6.65 -23.91 -2.16
CA GLU A 359 -7.61 -23.61 -1.11
C GLU A 359 -8.18 -24.93 -0.60
N ILE A 360 -7.94 -25.27 0.67
CA ILE A 360 -8.32 -26.57 1.26
C ILE A 360 -9.11 -26.36 2.53
N GLN A 361 -10.32 -26.90 2.57
CA GLN A 361 -11.15 -26.92 3.76
C GLN A 361 -11.05 -28.29 4.47
N THR A 362 -10.65 -28.30 5.73
CA THR A 362 -10.47 -29.54 6.51
C THR A 362 -11.63 -29.86 7.44
N GLN A 363 -12.49 -28.88 7.73
CA GLN A 363 -13.62 -29.04 8.67
C GLN A 363 -14.94 -28.65 8.01
N ALA A 364 -16.02 -29.24 8.47
CA ALA A 364 -17.35 -28.88 7.96
C ALA A 364 -17.70 -27.43 8.33
N ALA A 365 -18.28 -26.71 7.38
CA ALA A 365 -18.70 -25.33 7.57
C ALA A 365 -19.82 -25.23 8.62
N THR A 366 -19.78 -24.16 9.40
CA THR A 366 -20.80 -23.82 10.41
C THR A 366 -21.32 -22.40 10.16
N PRO A 367 -22.59 -22.10 10.34
CA PRO A 367 -23.70 -22.99 10.70
C PRO A 367 -24.03 -24.09 9.66
N PHE A 368 -24.77 -25.10 10.05
CA PHE A 368 -25.07 -26.28 9.23
C PHE A 368 -25.53 -26.01 7.79
N PHE A 369 -26.29 -24.95 7.53
CA PHE A 369 -26.75 -24.59 6.18
C PHE A 369 -25.61 -24.18 5.22
N HIS A 370 -24.45 -23.83 5.72
CA HIS A 370 -23.26 -23.57 4.89
C HIS A 370 -22.56 -24.87 4.44
N THR A 371 -22.81 -26.02 5.08
CA THR A 371 -22.14 -27.29 4.73
C THR A 371 -22.40 -27.77 3.30
N PHE A 372 -23.48 -27.31 2.68
CA PHE A 372 -23.80 -27.63 1.28
C PHE A 372 -23.10 -26.67 0.28
N ASN A 373 -22.61 -25.55 0.77
CA ASN A 373 -21.98 -24.52 -0.03
C ASN A 373 -20.46 -24.60 0.04
N TYR A 374 -19.93 -24.89 1.23
CA TYR A 374 -18.50 -24.97 1.53
C TYR A 374 -18.20 -26.41 1.95
N LEU A 375 -17.82 -27.23 0.96
CA LEU A 375 -17.58 -28.66 1.17
C LEU A 375 -16.18 -28.92 1.71
N VAL A 376 -16.04 -29.90 2.58
CA VAL A 376 -14.72 -30.38 3.01
C VAL A 376 -13.95 -30.95 1.82
N GLY A 377 -12.69 -30.59 1.69
CA GLY A 377 -11.81 -31.01 0.60
C GLY A 377 -11.12 -29.83 -0.08
N THR A 378 -10.53 -30.07 -1.22
CA THR A 378 -9.89 -29.07 -2.07
C THR A 378 -10.96 -28.23 -2.76
N HIS A 379 -10.96 -26.93 -2.48
CA HIS A 379 -11.81 -25.95 -3.13
C HIS A 379 -11.25 -25.55 -4.49
N TYR A 380 -10.01 -25.12 -4.50
CA TYR A 380 -9.25 -24.75 -5.69
C TYR A 380 -7.84 -25.30 -5.60
N ASP A 381 -7.27 -25.67 -6.73
CA ASP A 381 -5.88 -26.04 -6.93
C ASP A 381 -5.58 -25.78 -8.40
N TYR A 382 -4.81 -24.72 -8.68
CA TYR A 382 -4.50 -24.30 -10.03
C TYR A 382 -3.16 -23.60 -10.14
N GLU A 383 -2.65 -23.57 -11.36
CA GLU A 383 -1.47 -22.84 -11.78
C GLU A 383 -1.84 -21.81 -12.86
N VAL A 384 -1.13 -20.68 -12.88
CA VAL A 384 -1.25 -19.65 -13.91
C VAL A 384 0.13 -19.20 -14.34
N ASP A 385 0.43 -19.41 -15.63
CA ASP A 385 1.58 -18.77 -16.28
C ASP A 385 1.13 -17.44 -16.88
N ALA A 386 1.70 -16.34 -16.41
CA ALA A 386 1.37 -14.99 -16.84
C ALA A 386 2.52 -14.34 -17.62
N THR A 387 2.19 -13.73 -18.75
CA THR A 387 3.10 -12.95 -19.57
C THR A 387 2.63 -11.51 -19.67
N THR A 388 3.50 -10.54 -19.36
CA THR A 388 3.22 -9.11 -19.53
C THR A 388 4.25 -8.48 -20.46
N PHE A 389 3.75 -7.67 -21.42
CA PHE A 389 4.57 -6.88 -22.34
C PHE A 389 3.98 -5.48 -22.49
N ALA A 390 4.77 -4.45 -22.15
CA ALA A 390 4.22 -3.12 -22.02
C ALA A 390 5.19 -2.02 -22.50
N PRO A 391 5.15 -1.63 -23.79
CA PRO A 391 5.84 -0.45 -24.31
C PRO A 391 5.15 0.84 -23.82
N TYR A 392 5.96 1.89 -23.54
CA TYR A 392 5.45 3.18 -23.14
C TYR A 392 6.30 4.34 -23.65
N VAL A 393 5.66 5.51 -23.72
CA VAL A 393 6.31 6.79 -23.97
C VAL A 393 5.75 7.85 -23.04
N HIS A 394 6.63 8.68 -22.51
CA HIS A 394 6.28 9.85 -21.71
C HIS A 394 7.12 11.03 -22.17
N ALA A 395 6.50 12.17 -22.48
CA ALA A 395 7.18 13.35 -22.98
C ALA A 395 6.66 14.62 -22.29
N VAL A 396 7.59 15.49 -21.91
CA VAL A 396 7.33 16.85 -21.41
C VAL A 396 7.78 17.84 -22.48
N TRP A 397 6.81 18.55 -23.06
CA TRP A 397 6.99 19.55 -24.09
C TRP A 397 7.08 20.94 -23.45
N HIS A 398 8.24 21.59 -23.50
CA HIS A 398 8.44 22.92 -22.98
C HIS A 398 7.85 23.95 -23.97
N LEU A 399 6.53 24.22 -23.86
CA LEU A 399 5.80 25.11 -24.80
C LEU A 399 6.26 26.57 -24.68
N SER A 400 6.66 26.98 -23.49
CA SER A 400 7.25 28.29 -23.18
C SER A 400 8.07 28.17 -21.88
N GLU A 401 8.77 29.26 -21.51
CA GLU A 401 9.46 29.33 -20.19
C GLU A 401 8.55 29.12 -19.00
N LYS A 402 7.23 29.26 -19.17
CA LYS A 402 6.24 29.16 -18.10
C LYS A 402 5.30 27.97 -18.23
N THR A 403 5.29 27.25 -19.34
CA THR A 403 4.24 26.23 -19.57
C THR A 403 4.84 24.98 -20.14
N ASP A 404 4.62 23.88 -19.44
CA ASP A 404 4.96 22.54 -19.87
C ASP A 404 3.69 21.73 -20.15
N LEU A 405 3.68 21.01 -21.26
CA LEU A 405 2.66 20.02 -21.60
C LEU A 405 3.27 18.62 -21.45
N THR A 406 2.64 17.79 -20.69
CA THR A 406 3.03 16.38 -20.52
C THR A 406 2.10 15.50 -21.33
N THR A 407 2.66 14.59 -22.11
CA THR A 407 1.93 13.52 -22.81
C THR A 407 2.49 12.17 -22.42
N GLY A 408 1.64 11.19 -22.17
CA GLY A 408 2.03 9.84 -21.85
C GLY A 408 1.14 8.84 -22.57
N LEU A 409 1.69 7.69 -22.92
CA LEU A 409 0.95 6.57 -23.47
C LEU A 409 1.67 5.27 -23.08
N ARG A 410 0.92 4.33 -22.54
CA ARG A 410 1.34 2.94 -22.35
C ARG A 410 0.35 2.04 -23.02
N ALA A 411 0.83 1.05 -23.76
CA ALA A 411 0.07 -0.10 -24.19
C ALA A 411 0.57 -1.31 -23.39
N GLU A 412 -0.34 -2.10 -22.85
CA GLU A 412 -0.01 -3.27 -22.04
C GLU A 412 -0.78 -4.48 -22.57
N TYR A 413 -0.07 -5.56 -22.83
CA TYR A 413 -0.62 -6.86 -23.13
C TYR A 413 -0.31 -7.79 -21.98
N THR A 414 -1.35 -8.43 -21.44
CA THR A 414 -1.26 -9.43 -20.38
C THR A 414 -1.97 -10.70 -20.84
N GLU A 415 -1.32 -11.83 -20.74
CA GLU A 415 -1.86 -13.16 -21.05
C GLU A 415 -1.72 -14.06 -19.83
N TYR A 416 -2.76 -14.80 -19.51
CA TYR A 416 -2.80 -15.82 -18.47
C TYR A 416 -3.10 -17.17 -19.10
N ASP A 417 -2.21 -18.13 -18.88
CA ASP A 417 -2.41 -19.55 -19.19
C ASP A 417 -2.77 -20.27 -17.89
N TYR A 418 -4.02 -20.68 -17.75
CA TYR A 418 -4.58 -21.28 -16.54
C TYR A 418 -4.67 -22.79 -16.69
N ASP A 419 -4.11 -23.54 -15.74
CA ASP A 419 -4.16 -25.00 -15.61
C ASP A 419 -4.89 -25.39 -14.32
N ASN A 420 -6.07 -26.00 -14.44
CA ASN A 420 -6.88 -26.49 -13.34
C ASN A 420 -6.43 -27.90 -12.92
N ARG A 421 -5.93 -28.02 -11.70
CA ARG A 421 -5.45 -29.30 -11.15
C ARG A 421 -6.54 -30.10 -10.41
N THR A 422 -7.82 -29.64 -10.49
CA THR A 422 -8.99 -30.31 -9.90
C THR A 422 -9.98 -30.72 -10.99
N ASP A 423 -11.11 -31.36 -10.59
CA ASP A 423 -12.21 -31.60 -11.52
C ASP A 423 -12.90 -30.28 -11.91
N ASP A 424 -13.17 -30.08 -13.18
CA ASP A 424 -13.87 -28.91 -13.73
C ASP A 424 -15.32 -28.80 -13.23
N GLY A 425 -15.83 -27.56 -13.22
CA GLY A 425 -17.22 -27.25 -13.00
C GLY A 425 -17.60 -26.97 -11.57
N LEU A 426 -18.90 -27.06 -11.27
CA LEU A 426 -19.50 -26.64 -10.01
C LEU A 426 -19.42 -27.72 -8.94
N GLN A 427 -18.89 -27.35 -7.75
CA GLN A 427 -18.95 -28.19 -6.55
C GLN A 427 -19.42 -27.35 -5.36
N GLY A 428 -20.62 -27.60 -4.88
CA GLY A 428 -21.27 -26.71 -3.92
C GLY A 428 -21.59 -25.38 -4.56
N LYS A 429 -21.02 -24.29 -4.04
CA LYS A 429 -21.08 -22.96 -4.68
C LYS A 429 -19.74 -22.57 -5.36
N LEU A 430 -18.78 -23.46 -5.35
CA LEU A 430 -17.44 -23.20 -5.91
C LEU A 430 -17.42 -23.66 -7.37
N PHE A 431 -17.00 -22.78 -8.27
CA PHE A 431 -16.84 -23.11 -9.69
C PHE A 431 -15.38 -23.06 -10.10
N ARG A 432 -14.94 -24.06 -10.82
CA ARG A 432 -13.59 -24.24 -11.35
C ARG A 432 -13.66 -24.28 -12.86
N PRO A 433 -13.15 -23.25 -13.55
CA PRO A 433 -13.06 -23.29 -15.01
C PRO A 433 -12.18 -24.48 -15.46
N ALA A 434 -12.46 -25.01 -16.66
CA ALA A 434 -11.51 -25.87 -17.36
C ALA A 434 -10.28 -25.05 -17.77
N ASP A 435 -9.19 -25.75 -18.11
CA ASP A 435 -7.96 -25.13 -18.64
C ASP A 435 -8.29 -24.16 -19.76
N ARG A 436 -7.69 -22.96 -19.69
CA ARG A 436 -7.97 -21.87 -20.62
C ARG A 436 -6.84 -20.85 -20.68
N SER A 437 -6.83 -20.06 -21.73
CA SER A 437 -5.97 -18.89 -21.86
C SER A 437 -6.83 -17.63 -22.00
N ASP A 438 -6.50 -16.58 -21.23
CA ASP A 438 -7.19 -15.29 -21.25
C ASP A 438 -6.18 -14.17 -21.53
N ASP A 439 -6.52 -13.25 -22.44
CA ASP A 439 -5.65 -12.14 -22.77
C ASP A 439 -6.35 -10.79 -22.67
N PHE A 440 -5.58 -9.76 -22.26
CA PHE A 440 -6.04 -8.40 -22.06
C PHE A 440 -5.11 -7.43 -22.76
N SER A 441 -5.69 -6.48 -23.47
CA SER A 441 -4.95 -5.45 -24.21
C SER A 441 -5.43 -4.07 -23.80
N ASP A 442 -4.61 -3.37 -23.02
CA ASP A 442 -4.95 -2.14 -22.35
C ASP A 442 -4.16 -0.94 -22.89
N VAL A 443 -4.76 0.25 -22.88
CA VAL A 443 -4.11 1.49 -23.28
C VAL A 443 -4.38 2.58 -22.24
N SER A 444 -3.32 3.14 -21.66
CA SER A 444 -3.36 4.15 -20.62
C SER A 444 -2.74 5.48 -21.11
N PRO A 445 -3.55 6.42 -21.67
CA PRO A 445 -3.11 7.74 -22.07
C PRO A 445 -3.04 8.70 -20.89
N LYS A 446 -2.13 9.69 -20.99
CA LYS A 446 -2.01 10.84 -20.08
C LYS A 446 -1.81 12.13 -20.86
N LEU A 447 -2.53 13.16 -20.47
CA LEU A 447 -2.33 14.53 -20.91
C LEU A 447 -2.34 15.44 -19.69
N ALA A 448 -1.30 16.26 -19.51
CA ALA A 448 -1.29 17.16 -18.38
C ALA A 448 -0.54 18.46 -18.71
N LEU A 449 -0.87 19.52 -18.00
CA LEU A 449 -0.31 20.85 -18.21
C LEU A 449 0.12 21.43 -16.86
N VAL A 450 1.32 22.00 -16.83
CA VAL A 450 1.82 22.79 -15.69
C VAL A 450 2.09 24.20 -16.16
N HIS A 451 1.58 25.19 -15.43
CA HIS A 451 1.84 26.60 -15.71
C HIS A 451 2.49 27.28 -14.50
N ARG A 452 3.68 27.88 -14.72
CA ARG A 452 4.47 28.59 -13.71
C ARG A 452 3.95 30.02 -13.54
N LEU A 453 3.29 30.29 -12.41
CA LEU A 453 2.82 31.63 -12.05
C LEU A 453 3.98 32.51 -11.52
N SER A 454 4.89 31.89 -10.76
CA SER A 454 6.12 32.49 -10.24
C SER A 454 7.17 31.39 -10.03
N GLU A 455 8.33 31.72 -9.50
CA GLU A 455 9.37 30.75 -9.16
C GLU A 455 8.87 29.66 -8.19
N SER A 456 7.99 30.02 -7.24
CA SER A 456 7.49 29.14 -6.19
C SER A 456 6.04 28.66 -6.37
N ARG A 457 5.32 29.08 -7.44
CA ARG A 457 3.88 28.83 -7.59
C ARG A 457 3.54 28.22 -8.92
N ARG A 458 2.73 27.16 -8.90
CA ARG A 458 2.25 26.47 -10.11
C ARG A 458 0.74 26.23 -10.02
N VAL A 459 0.12 26.21 -11.19
CA VAL A 459 -1.15 25.54 -11.42
C VAL A 459 -0.93 24.39 -12.37
N PHE A 460 -1.64 23.31 -12.17
CA PHE A 460 -1.59 22.15 -13.05
C PHE A 460 -2.98 21.61 -13.30
N ALA A 461 -3.14 20.91 -14.44
CA ALA A 461 -4.33 20.14 -14.74
C ALA A 461 -3.94 18.87 -15.47
N SER A 462 -4.67 17.78 -15.25
CA SER A 462 -4.40 16.50 -15.91
C SER A 462 -5.67 15.77 -16.30
N LEU A 463 -5.58 15.04 -17.40
CA LEU A 463 -6.53 14.04 -17.88
C LEU A 463 -5.77 12.73 -18.04
N THR A 464 -6.24 11.67 -17.40
CA THR A 464 -5.52 10.40 -17.39
C THR A 464 -6.52 9.25 -17.39
N ARG A 465 -6.29 8.23 -18.21
CA ARG A 465 -6.95 6.94 -18.10
C ARG A 465 -6.00 5.93 -17.50
N ALA A 466 -6.47 5.18 -16.52
CA ALA A 466 -5.81 4.00 -16.00
C ALA A 466 -6.61 2.74 -16.34
N THR A 467 -5.92 1.63 -16.40
CA THR A 467 -6.51 0.31 -16.67
C THR A 467 -5.96 -0.72 -15.71
N ARG A 468 -6.73 -1.76 -15.45
CA ARG A 468 -6.32 -2.93 -14.66
C ARG A 468 -6.89 -4.21 -15.29
N ALA A 469 -6.03 -5.09 -15.77
CA ALA A 469 -6.43 -6.44 -16.10
C ALA A 469 -7.00 -7.15 -14.86
N PRO A 470 -8.02 -8.04 -15.01
CA PRO A 470 -8.57 -8.81 -13.90
C PRO A 470 -7.46 -9.56 -13.15
N GLN A 471 -7.64 -9.74 -11.84
CA GLN A 471 -6.74 -10.60 -11.07
C GLN A 471 -7.01 -12.07 -11.39
N THR A 472 -6.03 -12.93 -11.25
CA THR A 472 -6.22 -14.38 -11.44
C THR A 472 -7.32 -14.95 -10.54
N THR A 473 -7.48 -14.41 -9.34
CA THR A 473 -8.57 -14.76 -8.43
C THR A 473 -9.94 -14.23 -8.90
N ASP A 474 -9.97 -13.18 -9.72
CA ASP A 474 -11.20 -12.66 -10.33
C ASP A 474 -11.69 -13.58 -11.45
N LEU A 475 -10.77 -14.26 -12.15
CA LEU A 475 -11.04 -15.14 -13.29
C LEU A 475 -11.24 -16.60 -12.89
N TYR A 476 -10.51 -17.10 -11.90
CA TYR A 476 -10.37 -18.54 -11.67
C TYR A 476 -10.85 -19.02 -10.31
N ARG A 477 -11.11 -18.11 -9.37
CA ARG A 477 -11.65 -18.42 -8.05
C ARG A 477 -13.10 -17.97 -7.93
N LEU A 478 -13.97 -18.63 -8.70
CA LEU A 478 -15.34 -18.21 -8.90
C LEU A 478 -16.31 -18.89 -7.94
N ARG A 479 -17.41 -18.23 -7.65
CA ARG A 479 -18.49 -18.73 -6.82
C ARG A 479 -19.83 -18.50 -7.50
N ASP A 480 -20.66 -19.55 -7.56
CA ASP A 480 -22.01 -19.47 -8.11
C ASP A 480 -22.97 -18.86 -7.08
N ALA A 481 -23.63 -17.79 -7.48
CA ALA A 481 -24.64 -17.10 -6.69
C ALA A 481 -25.90 -17.94 -6.45
N ASP A 482 -26.37 -18.63 -7.46
CA ASP A 482 -27.77 -19.07 -7.49
C ASP A 482 -27.99 -20.59 -7.67
N ARG A 483 -26.94 -21.39 -7.91
CA ARG A 483 -26.96 -22.85 -8.14
C ARG A 483 -27.88 -23.35 -9.27
N THR A 484 -28.61 -22.47 -9.95
CA THR A 484 -29.67 -22.83 -10.90
C THR A 484 -29.57 -22.12 -12.24
N GLY A 485 -28.67 -21.15 -12.38
CA GLY A 485 -28.44 -20.36 -13.58
C GLY A 485 -27.08 -20.59 -14.23
N PRO A 486 -26.79 -19.97 -15.37
CA PRO A 486 -25.45 -19.87 -15.87
C PRO A 486 -24.59 -19.12 -14.84
N LEU A 487 -23.34 -19.55 -14.72
CA LEU A 487 -22.38 -18.84 -13.86
C LEU A 487 -22.31 -17.38 -14.27
N GLU A 488 -22.45 -16.53 -13.28
CA GLU A 488 -22.15 -15.11 -13.46
C GLU A 488 -21.11 -14.69 -12.42
N PRO A 489 -20.02 -14.09 -12.83
CA PRO A 489 -19.69 -13.85 -14.26
C PRO A 489 -19.13 -15.10 -14.95
N ASP A 490 -19.44 -15.26 -16.24
CA ASP A 490 -18.61 -16.13 -17.07
C ASP A 490 -17.20 -15.48 -17.14
N PRO A 491 -16.10 -16.19 -16.81
CA PRO A 491 -14.76 -15.65 -16.95
C PRO A 491 -14.46 -15.09 -18.34
N ALA A 492 -15.13 -15.59 -19.36
CA ALA A 492 -15.01 -15.08 -20.73
C ALA A 492 -15.55 -13.65 -20.92
N ASP A 493 -16.40 -13.17 -20.02
CA ASP A 493 -17.07 -11.88 -20.14
C ASP A 493 -16.48 -10.80 -19.20
N VAL A 494 -15.34 -11.10 -18.55
CA VAL A 494 -14.67 -10.17 -17.63
C VAL A 494 -13.69 -9.29 -18.39
N ASP A 495 -13.99 -8.00 -18.48
CA ASP A 495 -13.15 -6.98 -19.12
C ASP A 495 -12.19 -6.32 -18.11
N SER A 496 -11.17 -5.66 -18.62
CA SER A 496 -10.29 -4.81 -17.80
C SER A 496 -11.06 -3.66 -17.17
N GLU A 497 -10.79 -3.37 -15.89
CA GLU A 497 -11.27 -2.15 -15.25
C GLU A 497 -10.63 -0.92 -15.88
N THR A 498 -11.40 0.16 -16.04
CA THR A 498 -10.90 1.44 -16.50
C THR A 498 -11.28 2.55 -15.53
N LEU A 499 -10.38 3.53 -15.35
CA LEU A 499 -10.62 4.74 -14.56
C LEU A 499 -10.23 5.98 -15.38
N ASP A 500 -11.19 6.81 -15.69
CA ASP A 500 -10.95 8.14 -16.27
C ASP A 500 -10.87 9.17 -15.13
N SER A 501 -9.82 9.98 -15.14
CA SER A 501 -9.56 10.98 -14.12
C SER A 501 -9.30 12.36 -14.73
N PHE A 502 -9.97 13.37 -14.16
CA PHE A 502 -9.66 14.78 -14.31
C PHE A 502 -9.18 15.34 -12.99
N GLU A 503 -8.11 16.12 -13.02
CA GLU A 503 -7.57 16.78 -11.84
C GLU A 503 -7.11 18.19 -12.17
N ILE A 504 -7.30 19.11 -11.21
CA ILE A 504 -6.75 20.48 -11.26
C ILE A 504 -6.19 20.83 -9.89
N GLY A 505 -5.01 21.44 -9.84
CA GLY A 505 -4.38 21.83 -8.58
C GLY A 505 -3.58 23.11 -8.66
N TYR A 506 -3.37 23.65 -7.45
CA TYR A 506 -2.49 24.77 -7.22
C TYR A 506 -1.51 24.42 -6.12
N ARG A 507 -0.23 24.71 -6.35
CA ARG A 507 0.80 24.53 -5.34
C ARG A 507 1.67 25.76 -5.21
N SER A 508 2.12 25.98 -3.96
CA SER A 508 3.04 27.05 -3.61
C SER A 508 4.07 26.50 -2.62
N PHE A 509 5.33 26.47 -3.01
CA PHE A 509 6.42 26.03 -2.16
C PHE A 509 7.31 27.22 -1.83
N SER A 510 7.54 27.44 -0.54
CA SER A 510 8.43 28.48 -0.02
C SER A 510 9.08 28.00 1.28
N SER A 511 10.16 28.64 1.68
CA SER A 511 10.92 28.23 2.88
C SER A 511 10.18 28.27 4.22
N GLY A 512 9.02 28.92 4.29
CA GLY A 512 8.24 29.02 5.52
C GLY A 512 6.83 28.43 5.41
N LEU A 513 6.31 28.33 4.19
CA LEU A 513 4.95 27.83 3.97
C LEU A 513 4.85 27.18 2.60
N SER A 514 4.67 25.87 2.57
CA SER A 514 4.40 25.12 1.38
C SER A 514 3.01 24.50 1.47
N TYR A 515 2.23 24.57 0.40
CA TYR A 515 0.92 23.95 0.35
C TYR A 515 0.52 23.58 -1.07
N GLU A 516 -0.31 22.55 -1.15
CA GLU A 516 -0.93 22.07 -2.38
C GLU A 516 -2.43 21.87 -2.13
N VAL A 517 -3.26 22.40 -3.01
CA VAL A 517 -4.70 22.15 -3.06
C VAL A 517 -5.05 21.55 -4.39
N SER A 518 -5.79 20.45 -4.38
CA SER A 518 -6.26 19.81 -5.61
C SER A 518 -7.74 19.46 -5.54
N LEU A 519 -8.37 19.46 -6.71
CA LEU A 519 -9.70 18.98 -6.96
C LEU A 519 -9.60 17.85 -7.98
N PHE A 520 -10.30 16.75 -7.73
CA PHE A 520 -10.34 15.62 -8.64
C PHE A 520 -11.77 15.15 -8.90
N ALA A 521 -11.98 14.60 -10.09
CA ALA A 521 -13.19 13.89 -10.47
C ALA A 521 -12.78 12.66 -11.29
N MET A 522 -13.28 11.48 -10.89
CA MET A 522 -12.92 10.22 -11.52
C MET A 522 -14.18 9.38 -11.74
N ARG A 523 -14.19 8.61 -12.83
CA ARG A 523 -15.22 7.61 -13.14
C ARG A 523 -14.54 6.28 -13.45
N LYS A 524 -14.98 5.24 -12.78
CA LYS A 524 -14.50 3.87 -12.95
C LYS A 524 -15.60 3.04 -13.59
N GLU A 525 -15.22 2.23 -14.57
CA GLU A 525 -16.07 1.29 -15.30
C GLU A 525 -15.48 -0.11 -15.21
N ASN A 526 -16.32 -1.13 -15.38
CA ASN A 526 -15.98 -2.55 -15.22
C ASN A 526 -15.35 -2.82 -13.84
N TYR A 527 -15.96 -2.27 -12.78
CA TYR A 527 -15.46 -2.43 -11.43
C TYR A 527 -15.75 -3.83 -10.90
N HIS A 528 -14.68 -4.57 -10.61
CA HIS A 528 -14.78 -5.92 -10.04
C HIS A 528 -14.75 -5.85 -8.52
N PHE A 529 -15.75 -6.39 -7.86
CA PHE A 529 -15.81 -6.47 -6.41
C PHE A 529 -16.67 -7.64 -5.95
N ARG A 530 -16.58 -7.98 -4.68
CA ARG A 530 -17.49 -8.90 -4.01
C ARG A 530 -18.44 -8.12 -3.15
N ASP A 531 -19.71 -8.47 -3.24
CA ASP A 531 -20.74 -7.91 -2.40
C ASP A 531 -20.67 -8.44 -0.96
N GLY A 532 -21.50 -7.91 -0.05
CA GLY A 532 -21.58 -8.32 1.34
C GLY A 532 -22.04 -9.77 1.57
N SER A 533 -22.38 -10.51 0.52
CA SER A 533 -22.73 -11.94 0.54
C SER A 533 -21.70 -12.83 -0.13
N ASP A 534 -20.54 -12.27 -0.51
CA ASP A 534 -19.42 -12.95 -1.18
C ASP A 534 -19.71 -13.36 -2.64
N TYR A 535 -20.61 -12.62 -3.32
CA TYR A 535 -20.86 -12.80 -4.76
C TYR A 535 -20.06 -11.80 -5.58
N TYR A 536 -19.81 -12.17 -6.82
CA TYR A 536 -18.93 -11.45 -7.72
C TYR A 536 -19.73 -10.49 -8.60
N GLU A 537 -19.31 -9.23 -8.62
CA GLU A 537 -19.84 -8.19 -9.51
C GLU A 537 -18.71 -7.71 -10.43
N THR A 538 -18.94 -7.64 -11.75
CA THR A 538 -17.88 -7.42 -12.74
C THR A 538 -18.08 -6.22 -13.65
N ASP A 539 -19.29 -5.67 -13.72
CA ASP A 539 -19.65 -4.54 -14.57
C ASP A 539 -20.10 -3.30 -13.77
N GLY A 540 -19.60 -3.20 -12.51
CA GLY A 540 -19.91 -2.08 -11.65
C GLY A 540 -19.35 -0.76 -12.21
N GLU A 541 -20.05 0.32 -11.93
CA GLU A 541 -19.60 1.68 -12.23
C GLU A 541 -19.52 2.50 -10.94
N THR A 542 -18.49 3.33 -10.80
CA THR A 542 -18.33 4.20 -9.64
C THR A 542 -17.85 5.59 -10.02
N SER A 543 -18.22 6.58 -9.20
CA SER A 543 -17.74 7.94 -9.31
C SER A 543 -17.04 8.39 -8.03
N HIS A 544 -15.97 9.17 -8.19
CA HIS A 544 -15.16 9.67 -7.09
C HIS A 544 -14.84 11.14 -7.31
N GLU A 545 -15.25 12.01 -6.40
CA GLU A 545 -15.00 13.45 -6.47
C GLU A 545 -14.46 13.93 -5.13
N GLY A 546 -13.49 14.86 -5.15
CA GLY A 546 -12.95 15.33 -3.88
C GLY A 546 -12.05 16.54 -3.97
N VAL A 547 -11.71 17.04 -2.79
CA VAL A 547 -10.73 18.08 -2.58
C VAL A 547 -9.70 17.61 -1.55
N GLU A 548 -8.44 17.91 -1.79
CA GLU A 548 -7.32 17.60 -0.92
C GLU A 548 -6.51 18.85 -0.64
N LEU A 549 -6.01 18.93 0.59
CA LEU A 549 -5.05 19.93 1.03
C LEU A 549 -3.86 19.23 1.68
N GLU A 550 -2.66 19.55 1.23
CA GLU A 550 -1.41 19.23 1.90
C GLU A 550 -0.72 20.53 2.30
N LEU A 551 -0.24 20.62 3.54
CA LEU A 551 0.32 21.83 4.12
C LEU A 551 1.55 21.51 4.95
N ASP A 552 2.67 22.21 4.66
CA ASP A 552 3.87 22.27 5.48
C ASP A 552 4.12 23.72 5.88
N TRP A 553 4.01 24.01 7.18
CA TRP A 553 4.13 25.36 7.68
C TRP A 553 5.15 25.46 8.82
N GLN A 554 6.27 26.14 8.56
CA GLN A 554 7.22 26.57 9.58
C GLN A 554 6.68 27.85 10.21
N ILE A 555 5.92 27.73 11.30
CA ILE A 555 5.24 28.86 11.99
C ILE A 555 6.28 29.82 12.56
N ASN A 556 7.35 29.28 13.15
CA ASN A 556 8.52 29.99 13.60
C ASN A 556 9.69 29.00 13.79
N ASP A 557 10.86 29.44 14.21
CA ASP A 557 12.07 28.60 14.37
C ASP A 557 11.86 27.38 15.27
N ALA A 558 10.89 27.44 16.19
CA ALA A 558 10.62 26.37 17.15
C ALA A 558 9.34 25.56 16.84
N LEU A 559 8.48 26.01 15.95
CA LEU A 559 7.15 25.40 15.77
C LEU A 559 6.85 25.19 14.29
N SER A 560 6.54 23.95 13.92
CA SER A 560 6.12 23.56 12.57
C SER A 560 4.84 22.72 12.59
N LEU A 561 4.05 22.84 11.54
CA LEU A 561 2.82 22.08 11.30
C LEU A 561 2.90 21.40 9.95
N HIS A 562 2.72 20.09 9.93
CA HIS A 562 2.39 19.32 8.73
C HIS A 562 0.92 18.90 8.80
N SER A 563 0.19 19.01 7.68
CA SER A 563 -1.23 18.61 7.63
C SER A 563 -1.61 18.07 6.27
N GLY A 564 -2.20 16.89 6.26
CA GLY A 564 -2.85 16.28 5.12
C GLY A 564 -4.34 16.08 5.42
N VAL A 565 -5.24 16.74 4.66
CA VAL A 565 -6.68 16.58 4.83
C VAL A 565 -7.35 16.40 3.48
N SER A 566 -8.40 15.58 3.47
CA SER A 566 -9.22 15.36 2.27
C SER A 566 -10.71 15.30 2.62
N TRP A 567 -11.50 15.76 1.67
CA TRP A 567 -12.92 15.47 1.61
C TRP A 567 -13.21 14.83 0.26
N ALA A 568 -13.90 13.69 0.28
CA ALA A 568 -14.22 12.97 -0.94
C ALA A 568 -15.63 12.37 -0.87
N LYS A 569 -16.22 12.23 -2.03
CA LYS A 569 -17.49 11.58 -2.28
C LYS A 569 -17.22 10.40 -3.21
N HIS A 570 -17.54 9.20 -2.76
CA HIS A 570 -17.43 7.98 -3.53
C HIS A 570 -18.81 7.36 -3.65
N GLU A 571 -19.32 7.21 -4.87
CA GLU A 571 -20.68 6.76 -5.12
C GLU A 571 -20.75 5.65 -6.15
N TYR A 572 -21.68 4.75 -5.98
CA TYR A 572 -22.10 3.83 -7.02
C TYR A 572 -22.79 4.63 -8.14
N ALA A 573 -22.53 4.27 -9.40
CA ALA A 573 -23.10 4.88 -10.59
C ALA A 573 -23.93 3.88 -11.40
N PHE A 574 -24.52 2.87 -10.74
CA PHE A 574 -25.38 1.85 -11.32
C PHE A 574 -26.41 1.36 -10.29
N ASN A 575 -27.39 0.60 -10.77
CA ASN A 575 -28.41 -0.02 -9.91
C ASN A 575 -28.31 -1.54 -10.00
N ARG A 576 -28.31 -2.23 -8.86
CA ARG A 576 -28.32 -3.67 -8.79
C ARG A 576 -28.95 -4.18 -7.49
N ASP A 577 -29.86 -5.15 -7.61
CA ASP A 577 -30.31 -5.94 -6.48
C ASP A 577 -29.33 -7.07 -6.25
N VAL A 578 -28.60 -6.99 -5.15
CA VAL A 578 -27.68 -8.02 -4.73
C VAL A 578 -28.47 -9.10 -4.02
N THR A 579 -28.72 -10.20 -4.70
CA THR A 579 -29.50 -11.32 -4.18
C THR A 579 -28.59 -12.46 -3.76
N GLY A 580 -28.09 -12.44 -2.55
CA GLY A 580 -27.27 -13.52 -2.06
C GLY A 580 -27.40 -13.77 -0.58
N GLY A 581 -27.77 -14.94 -0.17
CA GLY A 581 -27.85 -15.34 1.23
C GLY A 581 -29.04 -14.72 1.99
N ASN A 582 -28.84 -14.41 3.26
CA ASN A 582 -29.90 -13.88 4.14
C ASN A 582 -29.99 -12.33 4.15
N ALA A 583 -29.13 -11.65 3.42
CA ALA A 583 -29.10 -10.18 3.34
C ALA A 583 -29.45 -9.76 1.90
N LEU A 584 -30.51 -8.98 1.78
CA LEU A 584 -30.84 -8.26 0.56
C LEU A 584 -30.11 -6.91 0.64
N GLU A 585 -29.02 -6.75 -0.06
CA GLU A 585 -28.40 -5.46 -0.29
C GLU A 585 -28.84 -4.95 -1.67
N THR A 586 -29.21 -3.68 -1.75
CA THR A 586 -29.53 -3.02 -3.02
C THR A 586 -28.55 -1.91 -3.26
N ILE A 587 -27.78 -2.03 -4.31
CA ILE A 587 -26.96 -0.94 -4.84
C ILE A 587 -27.89 -0.02 -5.62
N THR A 588 -27.90 1.27 -5.26
CA THR A 588 -28.68 2.30 -5.95
C THR A 588 -27.74 3.38 -6.45
N ASP A 589 -27.92 3.82 -7.69
CA ASP A 589 -27.18 4.94 -8.28
C ASP A 589 -27.26 6.18 -7.36
N GLY A 590 -26.11 6.73 -7.03
CA GLY A 590 -25.93 7.83 -6.07
C GLY A 590 -25.81 7.42 -4.60
N ASN A 591 -25.94 6.13 -4.24
CA ASN A 591 -25.56 5.66 -2.91
C ASN A 591 -24.04 5.78 -2.73
N TYR A 592 -23.62 6.12 -1.51
CA TYR A 592 -22.20 6.09 -1.16
C TYR A 592 -21.70 4.65 -1.16
N ILE A 593 -20.49 4.46 -1.69
CA ILE A 593 -19.83 3.18 -1.60
C ILE A 593 -19.45 2.94 -0.12
N ASP A 594 -19.69 1.73 0.34
CA ASP A 594 -19.35 1.31 1.70
C ASP A 594 -17.84 1.35 1.98
N SER A 595 -17.50 1.46 3.25
CA SER A 595 -16.12 1.56 3.74
C SER A 595 -15.30 2.73 3.16
N ALA A 596 -15.97 3.81 2.74
CA ALA A 596 -15.37 5.02 2.16
C ALA A 596 -15.66 6.25 3.04
N PRO A 597 -14.74 6.63 3.96
CA PRO A 597 -14.90 7.84 4.77
C PRO A 597 -15.00 9.10 3.91
N LYS A 598 -15.94 10.00 4.26
CA LYS A 598 -16.09 11.28 3.55
C LYS A 598 -14.96 12.27 3.84
N THR A 599 -14.38 12.20 5.03
CA THR A 599 -13.28 13.06 5.44
C THR A 599 -12.17 12.22 6.05
N LEU A 600 -10.94 12.56 5.68
CA LEU A 600 -9.72 12.01 6.27
C LEU A 600 -8.83 13.17 6.66
N GLY A 601 -8.14 13.06 7.79
CA GLY A 601 -7.25 14.09 8.26
C GLY A 601 -6.09 13.54 9.07
N ASN A 602 -4.91 14.09 8.82
CA ASN A 602 -3.73 13.86 9.65
C ASN A 602 -2.98 15.18 9.80
N SER A 603 -2.76 15.61 11.03
CA SER A 603 -2.02 16.85 11.31
C SER A 603 -1.04 16.65 12.44
N THR A 604 0.22 17.00 12.20
CA THR A 604 1.30 16.89 13.19
C THR A 604 1.87 18.26 13.49
N LEU A 605 1.70 18.72 14.72
CA LEU A 605 2.34 19.91 15.27
C LEU A 605 3.63 19.50 15.98
N ARG A 606 4.77 20.02 15.54
CA ARG A 606 6.10 19.77 16.13
C ARG A 606 6.59 21.01 16.84
N TRP A 607 7.13 20.85 18.06
CA TRP A 607 7.70 21.89 18.87
C TRP A 607 9.14 21.54 19.29
N GLN A 608 10.10 22.32 18.83
CA GLN A 608 11.48 22.27 19.26
C GLN A 608 11.64 23.13 20.53
N ALA A 609 11.40 22.53 21.70
CA ALA A 609 11.41 23.24 22.97
C ALA A 609 12.81 23.78 23.36
N THR A 610 13.85 22.99 23.07
CA THR A 610 15.27 23.34 23.22
C THR A 610 16.08 22.61 22.15
N PRO A 611 17.37 22.93 21.91
CA PRO A 611 18.19 22.16 20.96
C PRO A 611 18.27 20.65 21.24
N ARG A 612 17.91 20.23 22.46
CA ARG A 612 17.94 18.81 22.85
C ARG A 612 16.57 18.18 23.03
N LEU A 613 15.52 18.96 23.10
CA LEU A 613 14.16 18.45 23.42
C LEU A 613 13.16 18.92 22.39
N SER A 614 12.50 17.97 21.73
CA SER A 614 11.37 18.23 20.86
C SER A 614 10.15 17.42 21.26
N ALA A 615 8.96 17.93 20.95
CA ALA A 615 7.68 17.27 21.15
C ALA A 615 6.87 17.32 19.86
N ALA A 616 6.02 16.32 19.65
CA ALA A 616 5.04 16.30 18.56
C ALA A 616 3.68 15.90 19.11
N ALA A 617 2.63 16.57 18.60
CA ALA A 617 1.24 16.19 18.78
C ALA A 617 0.63 15.90 17.40
N GLN A 618 0.10 14.72 17.22
CA GLN A 618 -0.56 14.29 15.99
C GLN A 618 -2.05 14.12 16.24
N TRP A 619 -2.86 14.65 15.34
CA TRP A 619 -4.29 14.39 15.22
C TRP A 619 -4.54 13.51 14.00
N GLU A 620 -5.28 12.43 14.20
CA GLU A 620 -5.77 11.54 13.16
C GLU A 620 -7.29 11.58 13.15
N HIS A 621 -7.89 11.75 11.99
CA HIS A 621 -9.34 11.82 11.79
C HIS A 621 -9.79 10.88 10.68
N VAL A 622 -10.75 10.03 11.02
CA VAL A 622 -11.50 9.22 10.06
C VAL A 622 -12.97 9.59 10.20
N GLY A 623 -13.53 10.19 9.16
CA GLY A 623 -14.94 10.61 9.15
C GLY A 623 -15.89 9.42 9.08
N SER A 624 -17.16 9.69 9.29
CA SER A 624 -18.20 8.67 9.21
C SER A 624 -18.37 8.12 7.80
N TYR A 625 -18.75 6.83 7.70
CA TYR A 625 -19.04 6.16 6.43
C TYR A 625 -20.10 5.09 6.57
N TYR A 626 -20.70 4.68 5.46
CA TYR A 626 -21.62 3.55 5.43
C TYR A 626 -20.86 2.24 5.42
N MET A 627 -21.41 1.23 6.10
CA MET A 627 -20.83 -0.10 6.24
C MET A 627 -21.41 -1.10 5.25
N ASP A 628 -22.49 -0.73 4.54
CA ASP A 628 -23.26 -1.53 3.59
C ASP A 628 -23.59 -0.72 2.32
N ALA A 629 -23.71 -1.40 1.19
CA ALA A 629 -24.00 -0.77 -0.10
C ALA A 629 -25.41 -0.14 -0.18
N SER A 630 -26.35 -0.61 0.65
CA SER A 630 -27.70 -0.04 0.78
C SER A 630 -27.74 1.26 1.58
N ASN A 631 -26.64 1.67 2.19
CA ASN A 631 -26.51 2.87 3.04
C ASN A 631 -27.44 2.88 4.27
N THR A 632 -27.67 1.71 4.87
CA THR A 632 -28.54 1.55 6.04
C THR A 632 -27.78 1.47 7.37
N GLN A 633 -26.52 1.02 7.33
CA GLN A 633 -25.63 0.89 8.49
C GLN A 633 -24.50 1.89 8.38
N LYS A 634 -24.10 2.49 9.51
CA LYS A 634 -23.10 3.54 9.53
C LYS A 634 -22.11 3.36 10.67
N TYR A 635 -20.84 3.61 10.39
CA TYR A 635 -19.80 3.84 11.38
C TYR A 635 -19.59 5.34 11.52
N ASP A 636 -19.54 5.87 12.76
CA ASP A 636 -19.50 7.31 13.01
C ASP A 636 -18.12 7.94 12.81
N GLY A 637 -17.07 7.10 12.63
CA GLY A 637 -15.69 7.58 12.52
C GLY A 637 -15.02 7.71 13.88
N HIS A 638 -13.81 8.31 13.91
CA HIS A 638 -13.05 8.53 15.14
C HIS A 638 -12.01 9.64 14.98
N ASP A 639 -11.59 10.17 16.12
CA ASP A 639 -10.52 11.15 16.27
C ASP A 639 -9.48 10.66 17.29
N LEU A 640 -8.22 10.56 16.90
CA LEU A 640 -7.14 10.12 17.79
C LEU A 640 -6.12 11.23 17.97
N ILE A 641 -5.61 11.36 19.20
CA ILE A 641 -4.46 12.22 19.51
C ILE A 641 -3.30 11.35 19.95
N ASN A 642 -2.17 11.51 19.28
CA ASN A 642 -0.91 10.87 19.61
C ASN A 642 0.12 11.91 20.04
N LEU A 643 0.97 11.57 21.03
CA LEU A 643 2.05 12.42 21.49
C LEU A 643 3.38 11.72 21.37
N ALA A 644 4.43 12.46 21.00
CA ALA A 644 5.82 12.02 21.07
C ALA A 644 6.70 13.07 21.74
N LEU A 645 7.67 12.59 22.50
CA LEU A 645 8.71 13.39 23.11
C LEU A 645 10.06 12.80 22.71
N ASN A 646 10.94 13.60 22.13
CA ASN A 646 12.28 13.19 21.73
C ASN A 646 13.34 14.00 22.49
N MET A 647 14.33 13.32 23.07
CA MET A 647 15.42 13.94 23.82
C MET A 647 16.79 13.49 23.30
N ASN A 648 17.55 14.40 22.73
CA ASN A 648 18.96 14.18 22.35
C ASN A 648 19.84 14.14 23.60
N LEU A 649 20.33 12.95 23.96
CA LEU A 649 21.23 12.76 25.13
C LEU A 649 22.63 13.28 24.84
N ARG A 650 23.13 12.95 23.66
CA ARG A 650 24.41 13.38 23.11
C ARG A 650 24.34 13.29 21.58
N GLU A 651 25.36 13.80 20.92
CA GLU A 651 25.48 13.62 19.47
C GLU A 651 25.34 12.15 19.08
N GLY A 652 24.50 11.87 18.10
CA GLY A 652 24.20 10.54 17.59
C GLY A 652 23.35 9.65 18.50
N VAL A 653 22.89 10.10 19.68
CA VAL A 653 22.05 9.26 20.57
C VAL A 653 20.85 10.03 21.09
N SER A 654 19.65 9.52 20.83
CA SER A 654 18.40 10.09 21.36
C SER A 654 17.49 9.04 22.00
N LEU A 655 16.67 9.50 22.94
CA LEU A 655 15.56 8.76 23.54
C LEU A 655 14.25 9.33 23.03
N GLU A 656 13.30 8.45 22.81
CA GLU A 656 11.96 8.82 22.40
C GLU A 656 10.92 8.11 23.27
N GLY A 657 9.92 8.87 23.75
CA GLY A 657 8.73 8.34 24.41
C GLY A 657 7.49 8.73 23.61
N ARG A 658 6.55 7.79 23.45
CA ARG A 658 5.30 8.02 22.71
C ARG A 658 4.12 7.55 23.51
N VAL A 659 3.01 8.28 23.37
CA VAL A 659 1.68 7.88 23.83
C VAL A 659 0.76 7.92 22.62
N LEU A 660 0.25 6.77 22.22
CA LEU A 660 -0.70 6.64 21.12
C LEU A 660 -2.10 6.49 21.71
N ASN A 661 -3.11 7.06 21.03
CA ASN A 661 -4.48 7.14 21.54
C ASN A 661 -4.51 7.73 22.96
N LEU A 662 -4.07 8.98 23.09
CA LEU A 662 -3.89 9.66 24.39
C LEU A 662 -5.14 9.65 25.28
N PHE A 663 -6.32 9.79 24.67
CA PHE A 663 -7.59 9.90 25.38
C PHE A 663 -8.28 8.55 25.60
N ASP A 664 -7.67 7.46 25.13
CA ASP A 664 -8.20 6.09 25.26
C ASP A 664 -9.57 5.94 24.56
N GLU A 665 -9.67 6.51 23.37
CA GLU A 665 -10.86 6.46 22.52
C GLU A 665 -11.14 5.03 22.07
N ASP A 666 -12.38 4.59 22.22
CA ASP A 666 -12.86 3.32 21.68
C ASP A 666 -13.24 3.51 20.21
N TYR A 667 -12.58 2.79 19.30
CA TYR A 667 -12.79 2.95 17.86
C TYR A 667 -12.59 1.62 17.11
N ALA A 668 -13.08 1.59 15.87
CA ALA A 668 -12.78 0.51 14.94
C ALA A 668 -11.79 0.98 13.86
N LYS A 669 -10.72 0.22 13.65
CA LYS A 669 -9.80 0.39 12.50
C LYS A 669 -10.50 0.11 11.18
N ARG A 670 -11.49 -0.78 11.22
CA ARG A 670 -12.35 -1.15 10.11
C ARG A 670 -13.71 -1.56 10.67
N ALA A 671 -14.77 -1.14 9.99
CA ALA A 671 -16.15 -1.56 10.24
C ALA A 671 -16.84 -1.82 8.91
N ASP A 672 -17.50 -2.97 8.78
CA ASP A 672 -18.22 -3.36 7.57
C ASP A 672 -19.41 -4.26 7.91
N VAL A 673 -20.25 -4.53 6.89
CA VAL A 673 -21.29 -5.55 6.94
C VAL A 673 -20.91 -6.69 6.02
N TRP A 674 -21.02 -7.92 6.51
CA TRP A 674 -20.71 -9.12 5.75
C TRP A 674 -21.65 -10.25 6.14
N PHE A 675 -22.28 -10.88 5.17
CA PHE A 675 -23.38 -11.85 5.38
C PHE A 675 -24.52 -11.31 6.26
N GLY A 676 -24.75 -9.99 6.24
CA GLY A 676 -25.78 -9.31 7.04
C GLY A 676 -25.37 -8.94 8.47
N ASP A 677 -24.16 -9.30 8.91
CA ASP A 677 -23.66 -9.02 10.25
C ASP A 677 -22.73 -7.81 10.26
N LYS A 678 -22.89 -6.93 11.25
CA LYS A 678 -21.94 -5.85 11.52
C LYS A 678 -20.64 -6.45 12.07
N ARG A 679 -19.53 -6.18 11.39
CA ARG A 679 -18.20 -6.62 11.79
C ARG A 679 -17.33 -5.44 12.13
N TYR A 680 -16.57 -5.58 13.22
CA TYR A 680 -15.62 -4.57 13.66
C TYR A 680 -14.25 -5.18 13.88
N PHE A 681 -13.21 -4.45 13.46
CA PHE A 681 -11.82 -4.70 13.82
C PHE A 681 -11.42 -3.63 14.83
N PRO A 682 -11.51 -3.93 16.16
CA PRO A 682 -11.34 -2.92 17.20
C PRO A 682 -9.99 -2.24 17.14
N GLY A 683 -9.98 -0.96 17.40
CA GLY A 683 -8.79 -0.14 17.56
C GLY A 683 -8.01 -0.52 18.81
N GLU A 684 -6.75 -0.15 18.84
CA GLU A 684 -5.91 -0.38 20.00
C GLU A 684 -6.16 0.71 21.06
N PRO A 685 -6.33 0.37 22.34
CA PRO A 685 -6.47 1.34 23.42
C PRO A 685 -5.20 2.17 23.58
N ARG A 686 -5.16 3.10 24.54
CA ARG A 686 -3.97 3.91 24.82
C ARG A 686 -2.73 3.07 25.04
N ARG A 687 -1.66 3.39 24.29
CA ARG A 687 -0.40 2.66 24.31
C ARG A 687 0.78 3.56 24.61
N PHE A 688 1.79 2.98 25.25
CA PHE A 688 3.05 3.61 25.51
C PHE A 688 4.16 2.90 24.72
N MET A 689 5.10 3.69 24.17
CA MET A 689 6.28 3.16 23.50
C MET A 689 7.50 3.98 23.93
N PHE A 690 8.63 3.29 24.10
CA PHE A 690 9.93 3.91 24.35
C PHE A 690 10.91 3.43 23.31
N ALA A 691 11.73 4.34 22.80
CA ALA A 691 12.73 4.01 21.80
C ALA A 691 14.08 4.68 22.10
N VAL A 692 15.12 4.02 21.63
CA VAL A 692 16.49 4.54 21.56
C VAL A 692 16.90 4.57 20.10
N LYS A 693 17.39 5.72 19.65
CA LYS A 693 18.02 5.89 18.34
C LYS A 693 19.52 6.15 18.56
N ALA A 694 20.35 5.50 17.77
CA ALA A 694 21.79 5.71 17.77
C ALA A 694 22.31 5.79 16.33
N ALA A 695 23.17 6.78 16.06
CA ALA A 695 23.85 6.98 14.78
C ALA A 695 25.35 7.22 15.03
N TYR A 696 26.20 6.54 14.26
CA TYR A 696 27.66 6.57 14.40
C TYR A 696 28.34 6.75 13.06
#